data_6da82fa4174939e3e62b37e4e7bdcdc0
#
_entry.id   6da82fa4174939e3e62b37e4e7bdcdc0
#
_cell.length_a   1.000
_cell.length_b   1.000
_cell.length_c   1.000
_cell.angle_alpha   90.00
_cell.angle_beta   90.00
_cell.angle_gamma   90.00
#
_symmetry.space_group_name_H-M   'P 1'
#
loop_
_entity.id
_entity.type
_entity.pdbx_description
1 polymer ?
#
loop_
_entity_poly.entity_id
_entity_poly.type
_entity_poly.pdbx_seq_one_letter_code
_entity_poly.pdbx_strand_id
1 'polypeptide(L)'
;MSKMDDATLNSIKILALDMINKAGSGHPGIVLGAAPILYALYKEQIEVIPSNPNWINRDRFVMSAGHGSALLYSMLYHMGYNIDLEELKQFREISSLTPGHPEVKVTPGVDVSTGPLGQGVGMAVGMALAERYLNAIVNIEDKSSSLIDYYTYCLCGDGDLMEGISYEALSFASTQNLNKLILLYDKNNVSLDSDTKKTFTEDIEIRFEALDFNIINVKNGSDYKEISKAIKSAKKSDRPSIIICNTVIGKDSKLEGTNVVHGKPLDNEDLMNIKSKYKMTTEPFEIKKEILDYLQNYINKRVSKKYLEWQEEYTNIKEENSNLHMLVNLLERNAFVIDFDDTKFKISDEYREALRESNHKIMNFISPKSPFFLGGSADLSSSCKTNLDKSTIQSEENPVGKNIYFGVREHAMGAILNGMALSNLKVFGSTFLSFSDYLKPAIRMSALMNLPVTYIFTHDSVYVGQDGPTHEPIEQLSMLRTIPNFITFRPADINEIMGSWEYILKNNCPTALVISKEERSKQKNTNAKFVKYGAYMVRKEKYHLDGIIIATGQELEMAIEISKDLFTLGIDTRVVSMPSMELFLKQNPKYEEQLLPKDVPTFVIEAGSSLIWNRFASKPEYIFGVNKFGMSGKTEDVVKYLKIDKNTILEKIANYLKKDDIIDIIWQIVLSLCVIIILGDNMRTFYIFRINKEMEILLKDSPYNLFKSLEDIYLLDKTSIGIGKDLLDQIIVPIDKMKYNKLIYELNKDNDFYMKTGDVHKVVNKYRKEETTITVKNSHILLKTNIINRDIKKFLPVTEAFACDFQNKDYFWLEELIYL
;
A
#
# COMPACT_ATOMS: atom_id res chain seq x y z
N MET A 1 -19.34 -44.64 -7.40
CA MET A 1 -18.66 -43.75 -8.34
C MET A 1 -18.37 -44.48 -9.64
N SER A 2 -18.29 -43.80 -10.78
CA SER A 2 -17.70 -44.46 -11.95
C SER A 2 -16.19 -44.66 -11.74
N LYS A 3 -15.58 -45.64 -12.37
CA LYS A 3 -14.12 -45.85 -12.27
C LYS A 3 -13.31 -44.62 -12.71
N MET A 4 -13.84 -43.83 -13.66
CA MET A 4 -13.22 -42.58 -14.14
C MET A 4 -13.35 -41.43 -13.16
N ASP A 5 -14.48 -41.31 -12.45
CA ASP A 5 -14.63 -40.31 -11.40
C ASP A 5 -13.62 -40.50 -10.27
N ASP A 6 -13.47 -41.73 -9.80
CA ASP A 6 -12.48 -42.10 -8.78
C ASP A 6 -11.07 -41.76 -9.25
N ALA A 7 -10.74 -42.15 -10.50
CA ALA A 7 -9.44 -41.88 -11.07
C ALA A 7 -9.16 -40.37 -11.20
N THR A 8 -10.15 -39.61 -11.61
CA THR A 8 -10.04 -38.14 -11.76
C THR A 8 -9.88 -37.43 -10.41
N LEU A 9 -10.70 -37.78 -9.45
CA LEU A 9 -10.60 -37.21 -8.08
C LEU A 9 -9.26 -37.54 -7.44
N ASN A 10 -8.78 -38.78 -7.61
CA ASN A 10 -7.49 -39.20 -7.09
C ASN A 10 -6.33 -38.51 -7.82
N SER A 11 -6.44 -38.29 -9.15
CA SER A 11 -5.45 -37.53 -9.93
C SER A 11 -5.33 -36.09 -9.41
N ILE A 12 -6.46 -35.43 -9.14
CA ILE A 12 -6.47 -34.07 -8.58
C ILE A 12 -5.76 -34.03 -7.24
N LYS A 13 -6.05 -34.99 -6.34
CA LYS A 13 -5.41 -35.07 -5.03
C LYS A 13 -3.90 -35.29 -5.16
N ILE A 14 -3.48 -36.26 -5.99
CA ILE A 14 -2.07 -36.62 -6.13
C ILE A 14 -1.27 -35.50 -6.75
N LEU A 15 -1.78 -34.82 -7.78
CA LEU A 15 -1.11 -33.66 -8.38
C LEU A 15 -0.89 -32.54 -7.35
N ALA A 16 -1.89 -32.23 -6.53
CA ALA A 16 -1.76 -31.24 -5.48
C ALA A 16 -0.74 -31.66 -4.40
N LEU A 17 -0.69 -32.95 -4.05
CA LEU A 17 0.30 -33.47 -3.11
C LEU A 17 1.72 -33.45 -3.71
N ASP A 18 1.89 -33.79 -5.00
CA ASP A 18 3.18 -33.68 -5.69
C ASP A 18 3.69 -32.23 -5.71
N MET A 19 2.81 -31.24 -5.94
CA MET A 19 3.14 -29.81 -5.84
C MET A 19 3.65 -29.45 -4.42
N ILE A 20 2.92 -29.84 -3.39
CA ILE A 20 3.27 -29.57 -1.98
C ILE A 20 4.60 -30.21 -1.60
N ASN A 21 4.80 -31.49 -1.97
CA ASN A 21 5.99 -32.21 -1.60
C ASN A 21 7.22 -31.68 -2.35
N LYS A 22 7.08 -31.33 -3.64
CA LYS A 22 8.16 -30.70 -4.40
C LYS A 22 8.57 -29.37 -3.80
N ALA A 23 7.60 -28.53 -3.42
CA ALA A 23 7.84 -27.24 -2.79
C ALA A 23 8.39 -27.37 -1.34
N GLY A 24 8.29 -28.54 -0.72
CA GLY A 24 8.64 -28.75 0.69
C GLY A 24 7.76 -27.94 1.64
N SER A 25 6.64 -27.38 1.18
CA SER A 25 5.77 -26.48 1.91
C SER A 25 4.36 -26.50 1.34
N GLY A 26 3.34 -26.51 2.21
CA GLY A 26 1.92 -26.48 1.82
C GLY A 26 1.05 -27.23 2.81
N HIS A 27 -0.23 -27.45 2.46
CA HIS A 27 -1.26 -27.95 3.36
C HIS A 27 -1.92 -29.21 2.76
N PRO A 28 -1.34 -30.40 2.96
CA PRO A 28 -1.87 -31.64 2.39
C PRO A 28 -3.20 -32.08 3.01
N GLY A 29 -3.46 -31.65 4.24
CA GLY A 29 -4.67 -32.05 4.99
C GLY A 29 -5.96 -31.66 4.28
N ILE A 30 -6.08 -30.41 3.85
CA ILE A 30 -7.25 -29.92 3.10
C ILE A 30 -7.32 -30.54 1.70
N VAL A 31 -6.18 -30.83 1.05
CA VAL A 31 -6.15 -31.50 -0.24
C VAL A 31 -6.86 -32.85 -0.18
N LEU A 32 -6.55 -33.64 0.82
CA LEU A 32 -7.13 -34.98 0.98
C LEU A 32 -8.58 -34.93 1.50
N GLY A 33 -8.91 -33.97 2.37
CA GLY A 33 -10.24 -33.82 2.98
C GLY A 33 -11.26 -33.19 2.04
N ALA A 34 -10.94 -32.01 1.47
CA ALA A 34 -11.89 -31.19 0.74
C ALA A 34 -11.92 -31.43 -0.78
N ALA A 35 -11.02 -32.22 -1.36
CA ALA A 35 -11.05 -32.51 -2.79
C ALA A 35 -12.41 -33.01 -3.31
N PRO A 36 -13.17 -33.87 -2.62
CA PRO A 36 -14.51 -34.27 -3.07
C PRO A 36 -15.48 -33.09 -3.18
N ILE A 37 -15.34 -32.05 -2.34
CA ILE A 37 -16.18 -30.85 -2.37
C ILE A 37 -15.92 -30.06 -3.66
N LEU A 38 -14.63 -29.80 -3.97
CA LEU A 38 -14.27 -29.11 -5.19
C LEU A 38 -14.65 -29.94 -6.42
N TYR A 39 -14.44 -31.23 -6.40
CA TYR A 39 -14.80 -32.12 -7.51
C TYR A 39 -16.30 -32.10 -7.79
N ALA A 40 -17.13 -32.19 -6.75
CA ALA A 40 -18.58 -32.09 -6.87
C ALA A 40 -19.03 -30.76 -7.47
N LEU A 41 -18.44 -29.66 -7.01
CA LEU A 41 -18.72 -28.33 -7.49
C LEU A 41 -18.31 -28.16 -8.96
N TYR A 42 -17.03 -28.37 -9.27
CA TYR A 42 -16.50 -28.07 -10.60
C TYR A 42 -17.02 -29.01 -11.68
N LYS A 43 -17.13 -30.29 -11.38
CA LYS A 43 -17.67 -31.25 -12.35
C LYS A 43 -19.14 -31.04 -12.64
N GLU A 44 -19.98 -30.90 -11.59
CA GLU A 44 -21.43 -31.06 -11.74
C GLU A 44 -22.22 -29.74 -11.67
N GLN A 45 -21.71 -28.69 -11.01
CA GLN A 45 -22.57 -27.60 -10.58
C GLN A 45 -22.14 -26.20 -11.06
N ILE A 46 -20.85 -25.87 -11.01
CA ILE A 46 -20.35 -24.53 -11.33
C ILE A 46 -20.39 -24.27 -12.85
N GLU A 47 -20.77 -23.08 -13.22
CA GLU A 47 -20.87 -22.66 -14.62
C GLU A 47 -19.71 -21.74 -14.97
N VAL A 48 -18.64 -22.35 -15.50
CA VAL A 48 -17.42 -21.65 -15.91
C VAL A 48 -16.92 -22.23 -17.26
N ILE A 49 -16.25 -21.40 -18.02
CA ILE A 49 -15.62 -21.79 -19.31
C ILE A 49 -14.09 -21.54 -19.20
N PRO A 50 -13.26 -22.58 -19.12
CA PRO A 50 -11.82 -22.42 -18.98
C PRO A 50 -11.16 -21.59 -20.09
N SER A 51 -11.68 -21.66 -21.33
CA SER A 51 -11.21 -20.87 -22.47
C SER A 51 -11.60 -19.38 -22.39
N ASN A 52 -12.57 -19.00 -21.53
CA ASN A 52 -12.95 -17.62 -21.25
C ASN A 52 -13.09 -17.41 -19.73
N PRO A 53 -11.99 -17.34 -18.99
CA PRO A 53 -12.01 -17.19 -17.54
C PRO A 53 -12.61 -15.84 -17.06
N ASN A 54 -12.79 -14.89 -17.97
CA ASN A 54 -13.34 -13.57 -17.70
C ASN A 54 -14.81 -13.43 -18.13
N TRP A 55 -15.48 -14.51 -18.50
CA TRP A 55 -16.89 -14.46 -18.83
C TRP A 55 -17.69 -13.81 -17.70
N ILE A 56 -18.40 -12.73 -18.00
CA ILE A 56 -19.04 -11.89 -17.00
C ILE A 56 -20.13 -12.64 -16.20
N ASN A 57 -20.86 -13.54 -16.86
CA ASN A 57 -21.93 -14.34 -16.23
C ASN A 57 -21.46 -15.72 -15.71
N ARG A 58 -20.16 -15.95 -15.61
CA ARG A 58 -19.69 -17.18 -14.97
C ARG A 58 -20.00 -17.18 -13.48
N ASP A 59 -20.21 -18.35 -12.91
CA ASP A 59 -20.25 -18.51 -11.45
C ASP A 59 -18.91 -18.07 -10.82
N ARG A 60 -18.94 -17.71 -9.55
CA ARG A 60 -17.77 -17.31 -8.75
C ARG A 60 -17.43 -18.41 -7.75
N PHE A 61 -16.14 -18.69 -7.63
CA PHE A 61 -15.64 -19.58 -6.59
C PHE A 61 -14.62 -18.88 -5.71
N VAL A 62 -14.89 -18.83 -4.43
CA VAL A 62 -14.03 -18.26 -3.39
C VAL A 62 -13.46 -19.38 -2.51
N MET A 63 -12.16 -19.61 -2.59
CA MET A 63 -11.47 -20.46 -1.64
C MET A 63 -11.07 -19.63 -0.41
N SER A 64 -12.00 -19.41 0.53
CA SER A 64 -11.73 -18.65 1.75
C SER A 64 -10.65 -19.34 2.60
N ALA A 65 -10.69 -20.66 2.71
CA ALA A 65 -9.61 -21.49 3.22
C ALA A 65 -8.42 -21.49 2.24
N GLY A 66 -7.80 -20.32 2.04
CA GLY A 66 -6.78 -20.07 0.99
C GLY A 66 -5.55 -20.95 1.06
N HIS A 67 -5.28 -21.58 2.21
CA HIS A 67 -4.25 -22.59 2.37
C HIS A 67 -4.47 -23.85 1.50
N GLY A 68 -5.69 -24.06 0.98
CA GLY A 68 -6.03 -25.10 0.00
C GLY A 68 -5.61 -24.79 -1.46
N SER A 69 -4.79 -23.79 -1.70
CA SER A 69 -4.38 -23.31 -3.03
C SER A 69 -3.90 -24.41 -3.97
N ALA A 70 -3.07 -25.36 -3.50
CA ALA A 70 -2.59 -26.46 -4.30
C ALA A 70 -3.72 -27.33 -4.86
N LEU A 71 -4.77 -27.56 -4.05
CA LEU A 71 -5.97 -28.26 -4.50
C LEU A 71 -6.71 -27.48 -5.59
N LEU A 72 -6.87 -26.17 -5.40
CA LEU A 72 -7.50 -25.31 -6.39
C LEU A 72 -6.73 -25.31 -7.71
N TYR A 73 -5.42 -25.14 -7.69
CA TYR A 73 -4.61 -25.11 -8.91
C TYR A 73 -4.63 -26.46 -9.64
N SER A 74 -4.55 -27.56 -8.89
CA SER A 74 -4.72 -28.89 -9.45
C SER A 74 -6.09 -29.04 -10.11
N MET A 75 -7.16 -28.54 -9.48
CA MET A 75 -8.51 -28.58 -10.04
C MET A 75 -8.60 -27.76 -11.33
N LEU A 76 -8.10 -26.52 -11.34
CA LEU A 76 -8.13 -25.63 -12.49
C LEU A 76 -7.34 -26.22 -13.67
N TYR A 77 -6.20 -26.84 -13.41
CA TYR A 77 -5.44 -27.57 -14.43
C TYR A 77 -6.25 -28.72 -15.06
N HIS A 78 -6.88 -29.54 -14.23
CA HIS A 78 -7.70 -30.64 -14.72
C HIS A 78 -8.93 -30.15 -15.51
N MET A 79 -9.44 -28.96 -15.17
CA MET A 79 -10.51 -28.28 -15.91
C MET A 79 -10.10 -27.77 -17.30
N GLY A 80 -8.79 -27.62 -17.54
CA GLY A 80 -8.25 -27.11 -18.80
C GLY A 80 -8.10 -25.58 -18.85
N TYR A 81 -7.96 -24.93 -17.69
CA TYR A 81 -7.49 -23.55 -17.65
C TYR A 81 -6.07 -23.46 -18.20
N ASN A 82 -5.70 -22.30 -18.72
CA ASN A 82 -4.37 -22.06 -19.29
C ASN A 82 -3.30 -21.98 -18.20
N ILE A 83 -2.98 -23.14 -17.63
CA ILE A 83 -1.94 -23.35 -16.62
C ILE A 83 -1.14 -24.57 -17.09
N ASP A 84 0.14 -24.40 -17.36
CA ASP A 84 0.99 -25.49 -17.77
C ASP A 84 1.43 -26.36 -16.59
N LEU A 85 1.75 -27.64 -16.85
CA LEU A 85 2.23 -28.55 -15.81
C LEU A 85 3.54 -28.06 -15.17
N GLU A 86 4.38 -27.38 -15.93
CA GLU A 86 5.64 -26.78 -15.44
C GLU A 86 5.36 -25.66 -14.42
N GLU A 87 4.29 -24.89 -14.60
CA GLU A 87 3.85 -23.88 -13.62
C GLU A 87 3.40 -24.53 -12.29
N LEU A 88 2.74 -25.68 -12.35
CA LEU A 88 2.38 -26.43 -11.14
C LEU A 88 3.60 -26.97 -10.40
N LYS A 89 4.67 -27.31 -11.14
CA LYS A 89 5.95 -27.70 -10.55
C LYS A 89 6.68 -26.55 -9.86
N GLN A 90 6.30 -25.28 -10.14
CA GLN A 90 6.84 -24.07 -9.52
C GLN A 90 5.96 -23.56 -8.39
N PHE A 91 5.11 -24.39 -7.81
CA PHE A 91 4.24 -24.02 -6.70
C PHE A 91 5.03 -23.34 -5.57
N ARG A 92 4.59 -22.14 -5.16
CA ARG A 92 5.24 -21.28 -4.14
C ARG A 92 6.60 -20.71 -4.54
N GLU A 93 7.00 -20.79 -5.79
CA GLU A 93 8.21 -20.13 -6.27
C GLU A 93 7.92 -18.68 -6.68
N ILE A 94 8.96 -17.85 -6.68
CA ILE A 94 8.83 -16.43 -7.06
C ILE A 94 8.37 -16.30 -8.52
N SER A 95 7.43 -15.41 -8.79
CA SER A 95 6.85 -15.17 -10.13
C SER A 95 6.09 -16.33 -10.75
N SER A 96 5.83 -17.42 -10.01
CA SER A 96 5.01 -18.53 -10.47
C SER A 96 3.54 -18.14 -10.62
N LEU A 97 2.83 -18.76 -11.58
CA LEU A 97 1.37 -18.67 -11.68
C LEU A 97 0.64 -19.42 -10.55
N THR A 98 1.35 -20.15 -9.71
CA THR A 98 0.82 -20.94 -8.60
C THR A 98 1.37 -20.49 -7.25
N PRO A 99 1.02 -19.26 -6.79
CA PRO A 99 1.49 -18.72 -5.52
C PRO A 99 1.00 -19.54 -4.33
N GLY A 100 1.56 -19.28 -3.15
CA GLY A 100 1.28 -20.04 -1.93
C GLY A 100 -0.16 -20.02 -1.44
N HIS A 101 -0.89 -18.95 -1.76
CA HIS A 101 -2.33 -18.78 -1.57
C HIS A 101 -2.94 -18.24 -2.86
N PRO A 102 -4.26 -18.40 -3.09
CA PRO A 102 -4.88 -17.90 -4.31
C PRO A 102 -4.67 -16.39 -4.51
N GLU A 103 -4.24 -15.98 -5.69
CA GLU A 103 -4.07 -14.58 -6.06
C GLU A 103 -4.80 -14.28 -7.37
N VAL A 104 -5.78 -13.38 -7.30
CA VAL A 104 -6.54 -12.92 -8.47
C VAL A 104 -5.62 -12.19 -9.45
N LYS A 105 -5.87 -12.35 -10.74
CA LYS A 105 -5.04 -11.80 -11.84
C LYS A 105 -3.67 -12.48 -12.01
N VAL A 106 -3.28 -13.39 -11.13
CA VAL A 106 -2.06 -14.20 -11.26
C VAL A 106 -2.41 -15.55 -11.88
N THR A 107 -3.26 -16.32 -11.21
CA THR A 107 -3.65 -17.65 -11.70
C THR A 107 -4.95 -17.57 -12.52
N PRO A 108 -4.99 -18.04 -13.76
CA PRO A 108 -6.23 -18.12 -14.54
C PRO A 108 -7.30 -18.94 -13.83
N GLY A 109 -8.51 -18.36 -13.70
CA GLY A 109 -9.64 -19.02 -13.04
C GLY A 109 -9.73 -18.80 -11.53
N VAL A 110 -8.80 -18.04 -10.93
CA VAL A 110 -8.88 -17.57 -9.54
C VAL A 110 -9.67 -16.26 -9.48
N ASP A 111 -10.78 -16.26 -8.76
CA ASP A 111 -11.70 -15.12 -8.68
C ASP A 111 -11.30 -14.08 -7.63
N VAL A 112 -10.52 -14.47 -6.61
CA VAL A 112 -10.17 -13.62 -5.47
C VAL A 112 -8.89 -14.06 -4.78
N SER A 113 -8.11 -13.07 -4.30
CA SER A 113 -6.97 -13.38 -3.43
C SER A 113 -7.45 -13.64 -2.01
N THR A 114 -7.01 -14.76 -1.45
CA THR A 114 -7.32 -15.17 -0.07
C THR A 114 -6.04 -15.58 0.67
N GLY A 115 -6.17 -15.94 1.94
CA GLY A 115 -5.07 -16.31 2.82
C GLY A 115 -5.38 -15.91 4.26
N PRO A 116 -5.63 -14.62 4.58
CA PRO A 116 -6.21 -14.27 5.86
C PRO A 116 -7.64 -14.82 5.96
N LEU A 117 -7.88 -15.69 6.96
CA LEU A 117 -9.16 -16.37 7.15
C LEU A 117 -10.31 -15.37 7.34
N GLY A 118 -11.51 -15.75 6.93
CA GLY A 118 -12.72 -14.93 6.97
C GLY A 118 -12.83 -13.85 5.89
N GLN A 119 -11.72 -13.35 5.34
CA GLN A 119 -11.75 -12.35 4.25
C GLN A 119 -12.48 -12.88 3.01
N GLY A 120 -12.23 -14.15 2.67
CA GLY A 120 -12.91 -14.81 1.55
C GLY A 120 -14.41 -14.90 1.75
N VAL A 121 -14.88 -15.21 2.96
CA VAL A 121 -16.32 -15.21 3.29
C VAL A 121 -16.94 -13.83 3.04
N GLY A 122 -16.31 -12.77 3.56
CA GLY A 122 -16.81 -11.39 3.34
C GLY A 122 -16.82 -10.99 1.86
N MET A 123 -15.76 -11.36 1.10
CA MET A 123 -15.70 -11.09 -0.34
C MET A 123 -16.74 -11.90 -1.13
N ALA A 124 -17.04 -13.14 -0.74
CA ALA A 124 -18.10 -13.94 -1.36
C ALA A 124 -19.48 -13.30 -1.15
N VAL A 125 -19.76 -12.77 0.04
CA VAL A 125 -20.96 -11.97 0.30
C VAL A 125 -21.03 -10.76 -0.63
N GLY A 126 -19.92 -10.06 -0.81
CA GLY A 126 -19.82 -8.93 -1.74
C GLY A 126 -20.08 -9.30 -3.20
N MET A 127 -19.57 -10.45 -3.66
CA MET A 127 -19.84 -10.95 -5.02
C MET A 127 -21.31 -11.31 -5.23
N ALA A 128 -21.96 -11.94 -4.23
CA ALA A 128 -23.38 -12.27 -4.29
C ALA A 128 -24.24 -11.01 -4.27
N LEU A 129 -23.88 -9.99 -3.48
CA LEU A 129 -24.57 -8.70 -3.49
C LEU A 129 -24.41 -7.97 -4.84
N ALA A 130 -23.20 -8.03 -5.43
CA ALA A 130 -22.95 -7.45 -6.74
C ALA A 130 -23.77 -8.13 -7.83
N GLU A 131 -23.89 -9.46 -7.82
CA GLU A 131 -24.75 -10.19 -8.74
C GLU A 131 -26.19 -9.71 -8.66
N ARG A 132 -26.76 -9.66 -7.45
CA ARG A 132 -28.16 -9.21 -7.27
C ARG A 132 -28.38 -7.79 -7.78
N TYR A 133 -27.44 -6.88 -7.49
CA TYR A 133 -27.50 -5.50 -7.96
C TYR A 133 -27.41 -5.41 -9.49
N LEU A 134 -26.43 -6.08 -10.09
CA LEU A 134 -26.22 -6.06 -11.54
C LEU A 134 -27.35 -6.75 -12.31
N ASN A 135 -27.84 -7.89 -11.82
CA ASN A 135 -29.04 -8.56 -12.36
C ASN A 135 -30.21 -7.61 -12.37
N ALA A 136 -30.49 -6.93 -11.25
CA ALA A 136 -31.59 -6.01 -11.14
C ALA A 136 -31.48 -4.81 -12.10
N ILE A 137 -30.28 -4.25 -12.29
CA ILE A 137 -30.05 -3.15 -13.25
C ILE A 137 -30.29 -3.62 -14.68
N VAL A 138 -29.78 -4.80 -15.05
CA VAL A 138 -30.02 -5.38 -16.39
C VAL A 138 -31.49 -5.60 -16.62
N ASN A 139 -32.24 -6.11 -15.64
CA ASN A 139 -33.68 -6.37 -15.72
C ASN A 139 -34.55 -5.11 -15.78
N ILE A 140 -34.05 -3.91 -15.42
CA ILE A 140 -34.75 -2.65 -15.68
C ILE A 140 -34.82 -2.38 -17.19
N GLU A 141 -33.74 -2.66 -17.90
CA GLU A 141 -33.63 -2.43 -19.35
C GLU A 141 -34.31 -3.57 -20.14
N ASP A 142 -34.16 -4.82 -19.67
CA ASP A 142 -34.79 -6.01 -20.27
C ASP A 142 -35.12 -7.06 -19.20
N LYS A 143 -36.44 -7.26 -18.93
CA LYS A 143 -36.93 -8.20 -17.90
C LYS A 143 -36.69 -9.68 -18.26
N SER A 144 -36.42 -10.00 -19.52
CA SER A 144 -36.15 -11.36 -19.99
C SER A 144 -34.64 -11.70 -20.01
N SER A 145 -33.78 -10.73 -19.77
CA SER A 145 -32.34 -10.91 -19.90
C SER A 145 -31.78 -11.86 -18.87
N SER A 146 -30.91 -12.76 -19.31
CA SER A 146 -30.10 -13.67 -18.48
C SER A 146 -28.58 -13.31 -18.48
N LEU A 147 -28.26 -12.08 -18.90
CA LEU A 147 -26.88 -11.62 -19.02
C LEU A 147 -26.10 -11.68 -17.71
N ILE A 148 -26.76 -11.47 -16.58
CA ILE A 148 -26.20 -11.58 -15.25
C ILE A 148 -27.10 -12.47 -14.40
N ASP A 149 -26.63 -13.70 -14.13
CA ASP A 149 -27.37 -14.71 -13.38
C ASP A 149 -26.40 -15.78 -12.84
N TYR A 150 -25.48 -15.40 -11.94
CA TYR A 150 -24.44 -16.31 -11.44
C TYR A 150 -24.56 -16.58 -9.95
N TYR A 151 -24.11 -17.74 -9.53
CA TYR A 151 -23.97 -18.11 -8.12
C TYR A 151 -22.55 -17.79 -7.62
N THR A 152 -22.47 -17.52 -6.33
CA THR A 152 -21.19 -17.39 -5.61
C THR A 152 -21.03 -18.54 -4.62
N TYR A 153 -20.02 -19.37 -4.84
CA TYR A 153 -19.65 -20.48 -3.97
C TYR A 153 -18.43 -20.08 -3.13
N CYS A 154 -18.47 -20.37 -1.83
CA CYS A 154 -17.37 -20.10 -0.93
C CYS A 154 -17.00 -21.35 -0.13
N LEU A 155 -15.81 -21.89 -0.35
CA LEU A 155 -15.22 -22.94 0.48
C LEU A 155 -14.60 -22.32 1.71
N CYS A 156 -15.14 -22.62 2.88
CA CYS A 156 -14.65 -22.14 4.18
C CYS A 156 -14.43 -23.33 5.13
N GLY A 157 -13.50 -23.17 6.05
CA GLY A 157 -13.20 -24.13 7.10
C GLY A 157 -13.61 -23.63 8.48
N ASP A 158 -13.31 -24.45 9.52
CA ASP A 158 -13.56 -24.09 10.92
C ASP A 158 -12.94 -22.75 11.30
N GLY A 159 -11.69 -22.49 10.88
CA GLY A 159 -11.00 -21.23 11.16
C GLY A 159 -11.65 -20.02 10.51
N ASP A 160 -12.17 -20.13 9.27
CA ASP A 160 -12.92 -19.05 8.64
C ASP A 160 -14.17 -18.66 9.45
N LEU A 161 -14.87 -19.65 10.02
CA LEU A 161 -16.08 -19.41 10.81
C LEU A 161 -15.80 -18.93 12.25
N MET A 162 -14.56 -19.07 12.74
CA MET A 162 -14.12 -18.47 14.01
C MET A 162 -13.89 -16.96 13.89
N GLU A 163 -13.51 -16.49 12.70
CA GLU A 163 -13.19 -15.08 12.48
C GLU A 163 -14.39 -14.15 12.65
N GLY A 164 -14.23 -13.05 13.39
CA GLY A 164 -15.29 -12.07 13.63
C GLY A 164 -15.89 -11.48 12.35
N ILE A 165 -15.08 -11.27 11.32
CA ILE A 165 -15.53 -10.78 10.01
C ILE A 165 -16.55 -11.72 9.37
N SER A 166 -16.45 -13.02 9.58
CA SER A 166 -17.43 -13.99 9.08
C SER A 166 -18.78 -13.82 9.73
N TYR A 167 -18.83 -13.54 11.05
CA TYR A 167 -20.07 -13.21 11.75
C TYR A 167 -20.72 -11.94 11.18
N GLU A 168 -19.95 -10.89 11.04
CA GLU A 168 -20.43 -9.62 10.48
C GLU A 168 -20.98 -9.81 9.06
N ALA A 169 -20.22 -10.47 8.19
CA ALA A 169 -20.57 -10.66 6.79
C ALA A 169 -21.78 -11.58 6.60
N LEU A 170 -21.86 -12.70 7.34
CA LEU A 170 -22.96 -13.66 7.23
C LEU A 170 -24.25 -13.10 7.81
N SER A 171 -24.20 -12.35 8.91
CA SER A 171 -25.34 -11.62 9.43
C SER A 171 -25.87 -10.59 8.43
N PHE A 172 -24.98 -9.89 7.73
CA PHE A 172 -25.35 -8.99 6.65
C PHE A 172 -25.98 -9.75 5.46
N ALA A 173 -25.38 -10.88 5.04
CA ALA A 173 -25.88 -11.69 3.94
C ALA A 173 -27.30 -12.22 4.20
N SER A 174 -27.58 -12.62 5.45
CA SER A 174 -28.91 -12.99 5.92
C SER A 174 -29.90 -11.84 5.80
N THR A 175 -29.58 -10.68 6.41
CA THR A 175 -30.42 -9.48 6.35
C THR A 175 -30.75 -9.06 4.91
N GLN A 176 -29.81 -9.28 4.00
CA GLN A 176 -29.95 -8.98 2.58
C GLN A 176 -30.61 -10.13 1.79
N ASN A 177 -30.84 -11.26 2.39
CA ASN A 177 -31.36 -12.48 1.77
C ASN A 177 -30.63 -12.86 0.46
N LEU A 178 -29.30 -13.02 0.51
CA LEU A 178 -28.47 -13.29 -0.67
C LEU A 178 -28.56 -14.77 -1.09
N ASN A 179 -29.68 -15.16 -1.68
CA ASN A 179 -30.03 -16.55 -2.02
C ASN A 179 -29.06 -17.24 -3.01
N LYS A 180 -28.25 -16.49 -3.79
CA LYS A 180 -27.21 -17.05 -4.66
C LYS A 180 -25.85 -17.21 -4.00
N LEU A 181 -25.74 -16.95 -2.71
CA LEU A 181 -24.59 -17.29 -1.90
C LEU A 181 -24.70 -18.71 -1.35
N ILE A 182 -23.75 -19.57 -1.67
CA ILE A 182 -23.67 -20.96 -1.18
C ILE A 182 -22.32 -21.18 -0.50
N LEU A 183 -22.34 -21.35 0.81
CA LEU A 183 -21.18 -21.73 1.58
C LEU A 183 -20.99 -23.24 1.54
N LEU A 184 -19.76 -23.68 1.24
CA LEU A 184 -19.31 -25.07 1.30
C LEU A 184 -18.40 -25.19 2.53
N TYR A 185 -18.95 -25.64 3.64
CA TYR A 185 -18.22 -25.70 4.88
C TYR A 185 -17.52 -27.06 5.03
N ASP A 186 -16.18 -27.04 4.96
CA ASP A 186 -15.30 -28.17 5.26
C ASP A 186 -15.20 -28.35 6.78
N LYS A 187 -16.16 -29.11 7.34
CA LYS A 187 -16.21 -29.40 8.76
C LYS A 187 -15.33 -30.60 9.09
N ASN A 188 -14.07 -30.35 9.34
CA ASN A 188 -13.10 -31.40 9.68
C ASN A 188 -12.70 -31.43 11.17
N ASN A 189 -13.19 -30.46 11.94
CA ASN A 189 -13.01 -30.33 13.39
C ASN A 189 -11.55 -30.17 13.84
N VAL A 190 -10.67 -29.65 12.98
CA VAL A 190 -9.25 -29.47 13.28
C VAL A 190 -8.79 -28.06 12.85
N SER A 191 -8.05 -27.42 13.72
CA SER A 191 -7.29 -26.20 13.43
C SER A 191 -5.79 -26.51 13.42
N LEU A 192 -4.95 -25.50 13.17
CA LEU A 192 -3.50 -25.69 13.12
C LEU A 192 -2.92 -26.22 14.45
N ASP A 193 -3.40 -25.68 15.56
CA ASP A 193 -2.86 -26.04 16.89
C ASP A 193 -3.47 -27.30 17.49
N SER A 194 -4.76 -27.59 17.19
CA SER A 194 -5.45 -28.69 17.87
C SER A 194 -6.81 -29.05 17.25
N ASP A 195 -7.47 -30.04 17.85
CA ASP A 195 -8.91 -30.31 17.70
C ASP A 195 -9.72 -29.07 18.11
N THR A 196 -10.73 -28.70 17.30
CA THR A 196 -11.60 -27.52 17.51
C THR A 196 -12.41 -27.56 18.82
N LYS A 197 -12.59 -28.75 19.43
CA LYS A 197 -13.25 -28.86 20.76
C LYS A 197 -12.62 -28.02 21.85
N LYS A 198 -11.36 -27.59 21.65
CA LYS A 198 -10.66 -26.72 22.61
C LYS A 198 -10.94 -25.23 22.39
N THR A 199 -11.37 -24.83 21.21
CA THR A 199 -11.44 -23.40 20.81
C THR A 199 -12.73 -23.01 20.12
N PHE A 200 -13.52 -23.99 19.61
CA PHE A 200 -14.69 -23.73 18.78
C PHE A 200 -15.75 -24.82 19.05
N THR A 201 -16.58 -24.58 20.06
CA THR A 201 -17.60 -25.50 20.54
C THR A 201 -19.03 -25.08 20.17
N GLU A 202 -19.14 -24.10 19.31
CA GLU A 202 -20.45 -23.62 18.83
C GLU A 202 -21.18 -24.69 18.04
N ASP A 203 -22.51 -24.72 18.19
CA ASP A 203 -23.39 -25.48 17.30
C ASP A 203 -23.61 -24.63 16.02
N ILE A 204 -22.92 -25.01 14.96
CA ILE A 204 -22.95 -24.29 13.69
C ILE A 204 -24.33 -24.36 13.03
N GLU A 205 -25.06 -25.47 13.21
CA GLU A 205 -26.41 -25.59 12.66
C GLU A 205 -27.35 -24.58 13.34
N ILE A 206 -27.38 -24.53 14.67
CA ILE A 206 -28.16 -23.55 15.42
C ILE A 206 -27.77 -22.13 15.10
N ARG A 207 -26.47 -21.85 14.98
CA ARG A 207 -25.96 -20.53 14.58
C ARG A 207 -26.52 -20.09 13.23
N PHE A 208 -26.46 -20.94 12.21
CA PHE A 208 -26.93 -20.61 10.87
C PHE A 208 -28.48 -20.67 10.78
N GLU A 209 -29.14 -21.45 11.61
CA GLU A 209 -30.59 -21.40 11.78
C GLU A 209 -31.04 -20.01 12.30
N ALA A 210 -30.36 -19.50 13.33
CA ALA A 210 -30.61 -18.17 13.88
C ALA A 210 -30.31 -17.03 12.86
N LEU A 211 -29.45 -17.28 11.89
CA LEU A 211 -29.18 -16.38 10.77
C LEU A 211 -30.13 -16.60 9.56
N ASP A 212 -31.15 -17.44 9.70
CA ASP A 212 -32.10 -17.76 8.63
C ASP A 212 -31.47 -18.27 7.32
N PHE A 213 -30.35 -19.01 7.42
CA PHE A 213 -29.75 -19.71 6.29
C PHE A 213 -30.48 -21.04 6.02
N ASN A 214 -30.50 -21.44 4.73
CA ASN A 214 -30.86 -22.79 4.36
C ASN A 214 -29.68 -23.73 4.69
N ILE A 215 -29.91 -24.71 5.60
CA ILE A 215 -28.88 -25.61 6.12
C ILE A 215 -29.01 -26.97 5.46
N ILE A 216 -27.93 -27.48 4.88
CA ILE A 216 -27.92 -28.81 4.26
C ILE A 216 -26.71 -29.59 4.83
N ASN A 217 -27.01 -30.72 5.48
CA ASN A 217 -26.00 -31.59 6.05
C ASN A 217 -25.60 -32.69 5.09
N VAL A 218 -24.30 -32.79 4.78
CA VAL A 218 -23.67 -33.89 4.07
C VAL A 218 -22.95 -34.76 5.08
N LYS A 219 -23.46 -35.96 5.33
CA LYS A 219 -22.94 -36.87 6.34
C LYS A 219 -21.58 -37.45 5.96
N ASN A 220 -21.40 -37.74 4.68
CA ASN A 220 -20.16 -38.26 4.15
C ASN A 220 -19.51 -37.27 3.17
N GLY A 221 -18.64 -36.38 3.71
CA GLY A 221 -17.88 -35.40 2.91
C GLY A 221 -16.90 -36.01 1.90
N SER A 222 -16.75 -37.32 1.86
CA SER A 222 -15.98 -38.02 0.81
C SER A 222 -16.84 -38.46 -0.39
N ASP A 223 -18.19 -38.37 -0.29
CA ASP A 223 -19.08 -38.70 -1.40
C ASP A 223 -19.46 -37.44 -2.21
N TYR A 224 -18.73 -37.23 -3.30
CA TYR A 224 -18.98 -36.07 -4.17
C TYR A 224 -20.42 -36.04 -4.74
N LYS A 225 -21.12 -37.18 -4.87
CA LYS A 225 -22.52 -37.24 -5.35
C LYS A 225 -23.50 -36.73 -4.32
N GLU A 226 -23.27 -37.04 -3.05
CA GLU A 226 -24.03 -36.48 -1.94
C GLU A 226 -23.87 -34.96 -1.90
N ILE A 227 -22.60 -34.48 -2.01
CA ILE A 227 -22.27 -33.05 -2.05
C ILE A 227 -22.93 -32.39 -3.28
N SER A 228 -22.83 -32.98 -4.47
CA SER A 228 -23.45 -32.44 -5.67
C SER A 228 -24.98 -32.30 -5.55
N LYS A 229 -25.64 -33.28 -4.95
CA LYS A 229 -27.07 -33.22 -4.66
C LYS A 229 -27.38 -32.08 -3.68
N ALA A 230 -26.55 -31.89 -2.65
CA ALA A 230 -26.68 -30.81 -1.69
C ALA A 230 -26.58 -29.44 -2.37
N ILE A 231 -25.57 -29.24 -3.23
CA ILE A 231 -25.40 -27.99 -4.02
C ILE A 231 -26.62 -27.76 -4.92
N LYS A 232 -27.09 -28.79 -5.61
CA LYS A 232 -28.29 -28.69 -6.45
C LYS A 232 -29.55 -28.35 -5.64
N SER A 233 -29.66 -28.80 -4.39
CA SER A 233 -30.72 -28.42 -3.48
C SER A 233 -30.60 -26.97 -3.02
N ALA A 234 -29.37 -26.53 -2.64
CA ALA A 234 -29.08 -25.15 -2.25
C ALA A 234 -29.43 -24.15 -3.34
N LYS A 235 -29.16 -24.46 -4.61
CA LYS A 235 -29.55 -23.60 -5.77
C LYS A 235 -31.05 -23.35 -5.91
N LYS A 236 -31.91 -24.10 -5.21
CA LYS A 236 -33.36 -23.92 -5.24
C LYS A 236 -33.89 -23.15 -4.03
N SER A 237 -33.02 -22.80 -3.12
CA SER A 237 -33.41 -22.06 -1.92
C SER A 237 -33.64 -20.59 -2.26
N ASP A 238 -34.63 -20.02 -1.59
CA ASP A 238 -34.90 -18.57 -1.59
C ASP A 238 -34.06 -17.80 -0.59
N ARG A 239 -33.19 -18.49 0.17
CA ARG A 239 -32.29 -17.95 1.20
C ARG A 239 -30.84 -18.34 0.95
N PRO A 240 -29.86 -17.60 1.48
CA PRO A 240 -28.46 -18.02 1.42
C PRO A 240 -28.30 -19.41 2.04
N SER A 241 -27.39 -20.21 1.53
CA SER A 241 -27.25 -21.61 1.92
C SER A 241 -25.88 -21.90 2.53
N ILE A 242 -25.88 -22.78 3.54
CA ILE A 242 -24.66 -23.45 4.01
C ILE A 242 -24.80 -24.96 3.83
N ILE A 243 -23.79 -25.56 3.22
CA ILE A 243 -23.65 -27.01 3.08
C ILE A 243 -22.55 -27.47 4.03
N ILE A 244 -22.95 -28.15 5.10
CA ILE A 244 -22.02 -28.65 6.13
C ILE A 244 -21.51 -30.02 5.68
N CYS A 245 -20.27 -30.06 5.17
CA CYS A 245 -19.62 -31.27 4.71
C CYS A 245 -18.76 -31.86 5.82
N ASN A 246 -19.23 -32.98 6.41
CA ASN A 246 -18.42 -33.68 7.41
C ASN A 246 -17.26 -34.43 6.72
N THR A 247 -16.07 -33.85 6.78
CA THR A 247 -14.86 -34.35 6.16
C THR A 247 -13.87 -34.88 7.22
N VAL A 248 -12.79 -35.46 6.74
CA VAL A 248 -11.67 -35.85 7.60
C VAL A 248 -10.40 -35.25 7.03
N ILE A 249 -9.73 -34.38 7.79
CA ILE A 249 -8.46 -33.79 7.37
C ILE A 249 -7.41 -34.87 7.13
N GLY A 250 -6.64 -34.74 6.04
CA GLY A 250 -5.57 -35.69 5.73
C GLY A 250 -6.08 -37.12 5.46
N LYS A 251 -7.28 -37.27 4.94
CA LYS A 251 -7.93 -38.56 4.65
C LYS A 251 -7.00 -39.52 3.91
N ASP A 252 -6.89 -40.74 4.38
CA ASP A 252 -6.04 -41.83 3.83
C ASP A 252 -4.52 -41.70 4.08
N SER A 253 -4.06 -40.64 4.76
CA SER A 253 -2.67 -40.50 5.20
C SER A 253 -2.43 -41.19 6.57
N LYS A 254 -1.18 -41.39 6.93
CA LYS A 254 -0.79 -41.89 8.27
C LYS A 254 -1.24 -40.93 9.40
N LEU A 255 -1.45 -39.65 9.06
CA LEU A 255 -1.80 -38.56 9.98
C LEU A 255 -3.28 -38.18 9.89
N GLU A 256 -4.11 -39.03 9.28
CA GLU A 256 -5.55 -38.78 9.10
C GLU A 256 -6.22 -38.34 10.42
N GLY A 257 -7.03 -37.28 10.35
CA GLY A 257 -7.79 -36.75 11.48
C GLY A 257 -6.97 -36.00 12.53
N THR A 258 -5.68 -35.77 12.31
CA THR A 258 -4.83 -35.01 13.23
C THR A 258 -4.49 -33.62 12.72
N ASN A 259 -4.16 -32.72 13.65
CA ASN A 259 -3.70 -31.37 13.29
C ASN A 259 -2.30 -31.36 12.64
N VAL A 260 -1.51 -32.41 12.79
CA VAL A 260 -0.15 -32.49 12.25
C VAL A 260 -0.15 -32.43 10.71
N VAL A 261 -1.15 -33.02 10.05
CA VAL A 261 -1.28 -33.02 8.58
C VAL A 261 -1.80 -31.68 8.04
N HIS A 262 -2.18 -30.73 8.93
CA HIS A 262 -2.73 -29.46 8.49
C HIS A 262 -1.74 -28.66 7.61
N GLY A 263 -0.53 -28.41 8.10
CA GLY A 263 0.44 -27.53 7.42
C GLY A 263 1.82 -28.15 7.19
N LYS A 264 1.96 -29.47 7.27
CA LYS A 264 3.22 -30.18 7.05
C LYS A 264 3.12 -31.07 5.83
N PRO A 265 4.04 -30.99 4.84
CA PRO A 265 4.11 -31.93 3.74
C PRO A 265 4.17 -33.40 4.23
N LEU A 266 3.60 -34.30 3.45
CA LEU A 266 3.65 -35.72 3.76
C LEU A 266 5.07 -36.23 3.59
N ASP A 267 5.48 -37.23 4.39
CA ASP A 267 6.72 -37.96 4.10
C ASP A 267 6.59 -38.79 2.81
N ASN A 268 7.72 -39.12 2.20
CA ASN A 268 7.74 -39.86 0.92
C ASN A 268 7.06 -41.22 1.02
N GLU A 269 7.19 -41.90 2.14
CA GLU A 269 6.57 -43.21 2.33
C GLU A 269 5.05 -43.11 2.37
N ASP A 270 4.52 -42.10 3.09
CA ASP A 270 3.07 -41.85 3.18
C ASP A 270 2.50 -41.45 1.80
N LEU A 271 3.19 -40.57 1.08
CA LEU A 271 2.79 -40.18 -0.28
C LEU A 271 2.76 -41.40 -1.21
N MET A 272 3.78 -42.27 -1.17
CA MET A 272 3.82 -43.50 -2.01
C MET A 272 2.70 -44.46 -1.61
N ASN A 273 2.39 -44.59 -0.35
CA ASN A 273 1.28 -45.41 0.12
C ASN A 273 -0.07 -44.91 -0.41
N ILE A 274 -0.28 -43.56 -0.38
CA ILE A 274 -1.49 -42.94 -0.92
C ILE A 274 -1.56 -43.12 -2.46
N LYS A 275 -0.46 -42.93 -3.19
CA LYS A 275 -0.39 -43.17 -4.63
C LYS A 275 -0.76 -44.63 -4.97
N SER A 276 -0.22 -45.58 -4.23
CA SER A 276 -0.53 -47.01 -4.39
C SER A 276 -2.00 -47.32 -4.11
N LYS A 277 -2.53 -46.79 -2.98
CA LYS A 277 -3.94 -46.96 -2.61
C LYS A 277 -4.90 -46.42 -3.66
N TYR A 278 -4.54 -45.28 -4.25
CA TYR A 278 -5.32 -44.60 -5.31
C TYR A 278 -5.05 -45.19 -6.70
N LYS A 279 -4.17 -46.19 -6.83
CA LYS A 279 -3.77 -46.77 -8.10
C LYS A 279 -3.21 -45.77 -9.10
N MET A 280 -2.51 -44.76 -8.58
CA MET A 280 -1.81 -43.77 -9.38
C MET A 280 -0.37 -44.15 -9.62
N THR A 281 0.28 -43.54 -10.63
CA THR A 281 1.70 -43.72 -10.90
C THR A 281 2.56 -43.26 -9.73
N THR A 282 3.72 -43.86 -9.55
CA THR A 282 4.71 -43.45 -8.57
C THR A 282 5.47 -42.19 -9.02
N GLU A 283 5.55 -41.96 -10.34
CA GLU A 283 6.24 -40.80 -10.89
C GLU A 283 5.49 -39.51 -10.54
N PRO A 284 6.19 -38.49 -10.01
CA PRO A 284 5.58 -37.22 -9.70
C PRO A 284 5.11 -36.50 -10.96
N PHE A 285 3.99 -35.80 -10.87
CA PHE A 285 3.41 -34.99 -11.95
C PHE A 285 3.04 -35.77 -13.21
N GLU A 286 2.95 -37.08 -13.15
CA GLU A 286 2.47 -37.89 -14.27
C GLU A 286 0.95 -38.00 -14.25
N ILE A 287 0.27 -37.45 -15.26
CA ILE A 287 -1.17 -37.44 -15.38
C ILE A 287 -1.58 -38.10 -16.69
N LYS A 288 -2.48 -39.06 -16.57
CA LYS A 288 -3.01 -39.78 -17.76
C LYS A 288 -3.92 -38.85 -18.55
N LYS A 289 -3.66 -38.67 -19.84
CA LYS A 289 -4.43 -37.86 -20.75
C LYS A 289 -5.92 -38.20 -20.74
N GLU A 290 -6.27 -39.48 -20.64
CA GLU A 290 -7.66 -39.94 -20.57
C GLU A 290 -8.45 -39.35 -19.40
N ILE A 291 -7.78 -39.03 -18.29
CA ILE A 291 -8.38 -38.38 -17.11
C ILE A 291 -8.72 -36.91 -17.40
N LEU A 292 -7.78 -36.19 -18.02
CA LEU A 292 -7.99 -34.79 -18.42
C LEU A 292 -9.11 -34.70 -19.46
N ASP A 293 -9.03 -35.52 -20.53
CA ASP A 293 -10.00 -35.57 -21.61
C ASP A 293 -11.42 -35.89 -21.04
N TYR A 294 -11.51 -36.82 -20.10
CA TYR A 294 -12.77 -37.19 -19.47
C TYR A 294 -13.44 -35.98 -18.78
N LEU A 295 -12.71 -35.29 -17.92
CA LEU A 295 -13.29 -34.17 -17.14
C LEU A 295 -13.60 -32.97 -18.03
N GLN A 296 -12.67 -32.58 -18.89
CA GLN A 296 -12.80 -31.44 -19.80
C GLN A 296 -13.98 -31.65 -20.79
N ASN A 297 -14.10 -32.83 -21.38
CA ASN A 297 -15.22 -33.15 -22.27
C ASN A 297 -16.57 -33.11 -21.52
N TYR A 298 -16.60 -33.65 -20.30
CA TYR A 298 -17.82 -33.63 -19.49
C TYR A 298 -18.30 -32.21 -19.21
N ILE A 299 -17.38 -31.36 -18.76
CA ILE A 299 -17.69 -29.98 -18.40
C ILE A 299 -18.06 -29.15 -19.63
N ASN A 300 -17.27 -29.26 -20.70
CA ASN A 300 -17.55 -28.59 -21.95
C ASN A 300 -18.96 -28.95 -22.46
N LYS A 301 -19.33 -30.23 -22.45
CA LYS A 301 -20.66 -30.65 -22.84
C LYS A 301 -21.77 -30.06 -21.96
N ARG A 302 -21.50 -29.90 -20.65
CA ARG A 302 -22.47 -29.37 -19.67
C ARG A 302 -22.68 -27.86 -19.83
N VAL A 303 -21.60 -27.08 -20.00
CA VAL A 303 -21.66 -25.62 -19.91
C VAL A 303 -21.72 -24.94 -21.27
N SER A 304 -21.18 -25.54 -22.33
CA SER A 304 -21.08 -24.91 -23.65
C SER A 304 -22.42 -24.43 -24.21
N LYS A 305 -23.50 -25.20 -24.01
CA LYS A 305 -24.82 -24.80 -24.52
C LYS A 305 -25.28 -23.49 -23.88
N LYS A 306 -25.19 -23.37 -22.54
CA LYS A 306 -25.58 -22.15 -21.82
C LYS A 306 -24.68 -20.97 -22.19
N TYR A 307 -23.40 -21.21 -22.36
CA TYR A 307 -22.46 -20.19 -22.80
C TYR A 307 -22.75 -19.68 -24.22
N LEU A 308 -23.09 -20.55 -25.16
CA LEU A 308 -23.46 -20.16 -26.54
C LEU A 308 -24.79 -19.38 -26.55
N GLU A 309 -25.79 -19.83 -25.79
CA GLU A 309 -27.08 -19.11 -25.63
C GLU A 309 -26.82 -17.70 -25.04
N TRP A 310 -25.95 -17.58 -24.05
CA TRP A 310 -25.55 -16.30 -23.49
C TRP A 310 -24.82 -15.41 -24.51
N GLN A 311 -23.92 -15.99 -25.30
CA GLN A 311 -23.22 -15.25 -26.37
C GLN A 311 -24.18 -14.74 -27.46
N GLU A 312 -25.16 -15.53 -27.81
CA GLU A 312 -26.21 -15.13 -28.76
C GLU A 312 -27.04 -13.97 -28.19
N GLU A 313 -27.53 -14.08 -26.96
CA GLU A 313 -28.21 -13.00 -26.26
C GLU A 313 -27.36 -11.73 -26.19
N TYR A 314 -26.10 -11.84 -25.77
CA TYR A 314 -25.17 -10.71 -25.71
C TYR A 314 -24.99 -10.03 -27.07
N THR A 315 -24.88 -10.82 -28.15
CA THR A 315 -24.72 -10.30 -29.51
C THR A 315 -25.99 -9.58 -29.97
N ASN A 316 -27.17 -10.16 -29.73
CA ASN A 316 -28.42 -9.55 -30.07
C ASN A 316 -28.64 -8.22 -29.35
N ILE A 317 -28.33 -8.15 -28.03
CA ILE A 317 -28.43 -6.92 -27.26
C ILE A 317 -27.48 -5.86 -27.81
N LYS A 318 -26.30 -6.27 -28.28
CA LYS A 318 -25.35 -5.35 -28.89
C LYS A 318 -25.89 -4.72 -30.17
N GLU A 319 -26.71 -5.44 -30.91
CA GLU A 319 -27.29 -4.97 -32.17
C GLU A 319 -28.61 -4.24 -31.98
N GLU A 320 -29.46 -4.67 -31.04
CA GLU A 320 -30.85 -4.24 -30.91
C GLU A 320 -31.09 -3.24 -29.75
N ASN A 321 -30.36 -3.32 -28.66
CA ASN A 321 -30.58 -2.51 -27.47
C ASN A 321 -29.36 -1.64 -27.11
N SER A 322 -29.35 -0.41 -27.57
CA SER A 322 -28.25 0.53 -27.35
C SER A 322 -28.03 0.88 -25.88
N ASN A 323 -29.05 0.94 -25.04
CA ASN A 323 -28.92 1.29 -23.62
C ASN A 323 -28.30 0.14 -22.84
N LEU A 324 -28.80 -1.07 -23.01
CA LEU A 324 -28.29 -2.26 -22.33
C LEU A 324 -26.89 -2.58 -22.80
N HIS A 325 -26.61 -2.48 -24.11
CA HIS A 325 -25.27 -2.62 -24.64
C HIS A 325 -24.27 -1.59 -24.04
N MET A 326 -24.68 -0.33 -23.94
CA MET A 326 -23.87 0.71 -23.33
C MET A 326 -23.59 0.38 -21.86
N LEU A 327 -24.57 -0.09 -21.12
CA LEU A 327 -24.46 -0.51 -19.73
C LEU A 327 -23.42 -1.64 -19.57
N VAL A 328 -23.54 -2.70 -20.36
CA VAL A 328 -22.62 -3.85 -20.30
C VAL A 328 -21.21 -3.47 -20.72
N ASN A 329 -21.05 -2.66 -21.76
CA ASN A 329 -19.73 -2.13 -22.16
C ASN A 329 -19.06 -1.31 -21.06
N LEU A 330 -19.80 -0.47 -20.37
CA LEU A 330 -19.29 0.32 -19.26
C LEU A 330 -18.84 -0.59 -18.10
N LEU A 331 -19.61 -1.64 -17.82
CA LEU A 331 -19.29 -2.63 -16.80
C LEU A 331 -18.01 -3.42 -17.16
N GLU A 332 -17.91 -3.92 -18.37
CA GLU A 332 -16.75 -4.71 -18.82
C GLU A 332 -15.46 -3.88 -18.85
N ARG A 333 -15.54 -2.65 -19.31
CA ARG A 333 -14.38 -1.75 -19.40
C ARG A 333 -14.02 -1.12 -18.08
N ASN A 334 -14.86 -1.25 -17.04
CA ASN A 334 -14.73 -0.51 -15.78
C ASN A 334 -14.45 0.99 -16.05
N ALA A 335 -15.05 1.52 -17.10
CA ALA A 335 -14.82 2.87 -17.58
C ALA A 335 -15.78 3.84 -16.89
N PHE A 336 -15.22 4.89 -16.34
CA PHE A 336 -15.95 5.91 -15.62
C PHE A 336 -15.37 7.28 -15.99
N VAL A 337 -16.15 8.10 -16.69
CA VAL A 337 -15.74 9.45 -17.07
C VAL A 337 -16.72 10.44 -16.48
N ILE A 338 -16.27 11.28 -15.57
CA ILE A 338 -17.01 12.44 -15.08
C ILE A 338 -16.19 13.69 -15.41
N ASP A 339 -16.85 14.62 -16.05
CA ASP A 339 -16.33 15.95 -16.27
C ASP A 339 -16.84 16.89 -15.16
N PHE A 340 -15.93 17.32 -14.30
CA PHE A 340 -16.21 18.31 -13.26
C PHE A 340 -16.13 19.77 -13.77
N ASP A 341 -15.64 20.00 -14.99
CA ASP A 341 -15.73 21.32 -15.65
C ASP A 341 -17.17 21.61 -16.16
N ASP A 342 -18.13 20.66 -15.94
CA ASP A 342 -19.54 20.88 -16.21
C ASP A 342 -20.03 22.14 -15.48
N THR A 343 -20.57 23.07 -16.26
CA THR A 343 -21.05 24.37 -15.79
C THR A 343 -22.12 24.28 -14.69
N LYS A 344 -22.69 23.10 -14.47
CA LYS A 344 -23.67 22.82 -13.41
C LYS A 344 -23.07 22.64 -12.02
N PHE A 345 -21.74 22.47 -11.92
CA PHE A 345 -21.03 22.35 -10.64
C PHE A 345 -20.12 23.55 -10.40
N LYS A 346 -20.73 24.75 -10.29
CA LYS A 346 -19.98 25.99 -10.00
C LYS A 346 -19.88 26.24 -8.50
N ILE A 347 -18.67 26.46 -8.05
CA ILE A 347 -18.34 26.78 -6.65
C ILE A 347 -17.97 28.26 -6.57
N SER A 348 -18.67 29.03 -5.74
CA SER A 348 -18.36 30.45 -5.51
C SER A 348 -17.02 30.64 -4.81
N ASP A 349 -16.43 31.83 -4.94
CA ASP A 349 -15.15 32.12 -4.25
C ASP A 349 -15.35 32.33 -2.73
N GLU A 350 -16.57 32.61 -2.29
CA GLU A 350 -16.94 32.75 -0.87
C GLU A 350 -17.42 31.43 -0.23
N TYR A 351 -17.22 30.30 -0.94
CA TYR A 351 -17.69 29.03 -0.45
C TYR A 351 -17.00 28.64 0.87
N ARG A 352 -17.81 28.36 1.89
CA ARG A 352 -17.40 27.88 3.20
C ARG A 352 -18.40 26.85 3.70
N GLU A 353 -17.94 25.66 4.01
CA GLU A 353 -18.79 24.56 4.46
C GLU A 353 -17.95 23.48 5.14
N ALA A 354 -18.58 22.61 5.93
CA ALA A 354 -17.94 21.40 6.44
C ALA A 354 -17.51 20.51 5.28
N LEU A 355 -16.25 20.02 5.28
CA LEU A 355 -15.72 19.28 4.13
C LEU A 355 -16.51 18.01 3.83
N ARG A 356 -17.10 17.35 4.82
CA ARG A 356 -18.01 16.20 4.62
C ARG A 356 -19.27 16.59 3.85
N GLU A 357 -19.84 17.80 4.03
CA GLU A 357 -20.96 18.30 3.24
C GLU A 357 -20.53 18.60 1.80
N SER A 358 -19.34 19.17 1.63
CA SER A 358 -18.74 19.37 0.31
C SER A 358 -18.56 18.05 -0.43
N ASN A 359 -18.07 17.02 0.25
CA ASN A 359 -17.96 15.67 -0.30
C ASN A 359 -19.34 15.09 -0.66
N HIS A 360 -20.32 15.26 0.20
CA HIS A 360 -21.71 14.84 -0.07
C HIS A 360 -22.23 15.39 -1.39
N LYS A 361 -22.06 16.72 -1.61
CA LYS A 361 -22.47 17.35 -2.87
C LYS A 361 -21.76 16.76 -4.09
N ILE A 362 -20.46 16.47 -3.97
CA ILE A 362 -19.69 15.86 -5.06
C ILE A 362 -20.17 14.43 -5.33
N MET A 363 -20.36 13.61 -4.31
CA MET A 363 -20.89 12.24 -4.47
C MET A 363 -22.26 12.24 -5.11
N ASN A 364 -23.15 13.20 -4.75
CA ASN A 364 -24.47 13.34 -5.34
C ASN A 364 -24.47 13.93 -6.75
N PHE A 365 -23.39 14.59 -7.15
CA PHE A 365 -23.13 14.95 -8.55
C PHE A 365 -22.65 13.74 -9.37
N ILE A 366 -21.87 12.84 -8.76
CA ILE A 366 -21.32 11.62 -9.38
C ILE A 366 -22.42 10.58 -9.59
N SER A 367 -23.20 10.28 -8.56
CA SER A 367 -24.12 9.14 -8.49
C SER A 367 -25.11 9.03 -9.65
N PRO A 368 -25.75 10.12 -10.15
CA PRO A 368 -26.66 10.03 -11.28
C PRO A 368 -25.99 9.74 -12.62
N LYS A 369 -24.68 9.95 -12.69
CA LYS A 369 -23.87 9.80 -13.92
C LYS A 369 -23.34 8.38 -14.10
N SER A 370 -23.45 7.53 -13.08
CA SER A 370 -23.04 6.12 -13.16
C SER A 370 -23.99 5.21 -12.38
N PRO A 371 -24.51 4.16 -13.03
CA PRO A 371 -25.23 3.11 -12.34
C PRO A 371 -24.32 2.27 -11.44
N PHE A 372 -23.01 2.23 -11.70
CA PHE A 372 -22.05 1.36 -10.99
C PHE A 372 -21.38 2.02 -9.79
N PHE A 373 -21.73 3.27 -9.47
CA PHE A 373 -21.25 3.98 -8.27
C PHE A 373 -22.24 3.81 -7.14
N LEU A 374 -21.90 2.98 -6.16
CA LEU A 374 -22.75 2.67 -5.00
C LEU A 374 -21.88 2.36 -3.78
N GLY A 375 -22.47 2.38 -2.60
CA GLY A 375 -21.77 2.07 -1.38
C GLY A 375 -22.57 2.45 -0.14
N GLY A 376 -21.91 2.56 0.99
CA GLY A 376 -22.61 2.88 2.23
C GLY A 376 -21.68 3.15 3.40
N SER A 377 -22.19 2.91 4.59
CA SER A 377 -21.51 3.22 5.83
C SER A 377 -21.68 2.11 6.85
N ALA A 378 -20.72 2.00 7.75
CA ALA A 378 -20.84 1.19 8.96
C ALA A 378 -21.64 1.98 10.03
N ASP A 379 -22.93 2.18 9.78
CA ASP A 379 -23.91 2.87 10.64
C ASP A 379 -23.64 4.35 10.93
N LEU A 380 -22.81 5.01 10.10
CA LEU A 380 -22.41 6.39 10.26
C LEU A 380 -22.73 7.29 9.04
N SER A 381 -23.65 6.87 8.17
CA SER A 381 -23.92 7.58 6.93
C SER A 381 -24.36 9.03 7.14
N SER A 382 -25.18 9.29 8.17
CA SER A 382 -25.61 10.65 8.51
C SER A 382 -24.48 11.53 9.04
N SER A 383 -23.55 10.97 9.81
CA SER A 383 -22.38 11.65 10.37
C SER A 383 -21.29 11.87 9.32
N CYS A 384 -21.05 10.89 8.47
CA CYS A 384 -20.07 10.95 7.37
C CYS A 384 -20.60 11.72 6.15
N LYS A 385 -21.93 11.94 6.06
CA LYS A 385 -22.59 12.59 4.91
C LYS A 385 -22.32 11.87 3.59
N THR A 386 -22.54 10.54 3.59
CA THR A 386 -22.22 9.70 2.43
C THR A 386 -23.47 9.08 1.79
N ASN A 387 -24.67 9.54 2.17
CA ASN A 387 -25.90 9.14 1.50
C ASN A 387 -25.97 9.68 0.07
N LEU A 388 -26.48 8.85 -0.82
CA LEU A 388 -26.83 9.22 -2.19
C LEU A 388 -28.32 9.60 -2.21
N ASP A 389 -28.63 10.90 -2.19
CA ASP A 389 -29.98 11.47 -1.94
C ASP A 389 -31.05 11.00 -2.92
N LYS A 390 -30.66 10.77 -4.20
CA LYS A 390 -31.59 10.35 -5.27
C LYS A 390 -31.65 8.82 -5.42
N SER A 391 -31.10 8.09 -4.43
CA SER A 391 -31.09 6.64 -4.44
C SER A 391 -31.71 6.10 -3.17
N THR A 392 -32.37 4.96 -3.31
CA THR A 392 -32.96 4.23 -2.21
C THR A 392 -31.97 3.35 -1.48
N ILE A 393 -32.40 2.78 -0.36
CA ILE A 393 -31.62 1.77 0.39
C ILE A 393 -31.68 0.46 -0.40
N GLN A 394 -30.50 -0.16 -0.51
CA GLN A 394 -30.35 -1.47 -1.13
C GLN A 394 -30.89 -2.57 -0.19
N SER A 395 -31.84 -3.37 -0.69
CA SER A 395 -32.44 -4.49 0.04
C SER A 395 -32.89 -5.56 -0.93
N GLU A 396 -33.47 -6.64 -0.45
CA GLU A 396 -34.11 -7.67 -1.28
C GLU A 396 -35.24 -7.08 -2.11
N GLU A 397 -36.14 -6.28 -1.50
CA GLU A 397 -37.29 -5.66 -2.18
C GLU A 397 -36.86 -4.52 -3.10
N ASN A 398 -35.66 -3.99 -2.91
CA ASN A 398 -35.14 -2.86 -3.68
C ASN A 398 -33.70 -3.09 -4.10
N PRO A 399 -33.43 -4.07 -4.96
CA PRO A 399 -32.08 -4.50 -5.32
C PRO A 399 -31.29 -3.48 -6.14
N VAL A 400 -31.96 -2.43 -6.68
CA VAL A 400 -31.28 -1.33 -7.42
C VAL A 400 -30.88 -0.16 -6.53
N GLY A 401 -31.16 -0.21 -5.25
CA GLY A 401 -30.75 0.80 -4.29
C GLY A 401 -29.22 0.91 -4.22
N LYS A 402 -28.71 2.15 -4.16
CA LYS A 402 -27.25 2.41 -4.13
C LYS A 402 -26.73 2.72 -2.73
N ASN A 403 -27.61 2.96 -1.75
CA ASN A 403 -27.24 3.16 -0.35
C ASN A 403 -27.23 1.83 0.39
N ILE A 404 -26.06 1.35 0.75
CA ILE A 404 -25.89 0.08 1.47
C ILE A 404 -25.74 0.37 2.96
N TYR A 405 -26.62 -0.19 3.79
CA TYR A 405 -26.55 -0.07 5.24
C TYR A 405 -25.85 -1.30 5.81
N PHE A 406 -24.54 -1.17 6.05
CA PHE A 406 -23.74 -2.29 6.58
C PHE A 406 -23.99 -2.56 8.06
N GLY A 407 -24.55 -1.60 8.83
CA GLY A 407 -24.58 -1.63 10.28
C GLY A 407 -23.18 -1.46 10.88
N VAL A 408 -23.03 -1.63 12.18
CA VAL A 408 -21.75 -1.50 12.88
C VAL A 408 -20.85 -2.73 12.56
N ARG A 409 -20.29 -2.74 11.34
CA ARG A 409 -19.54 -3.88 10.76
C ARG A 409 -18.46 -3.37 9.80
N GLU A 410 -17.50 -2.60 10.31
CA GLU A 410 -16.44 -2.00 9.49
C GLU A 410 -15.63 -3.05 8.73
N HIS A 411 -15.23 -4.12 9.40
CA HIS A 411 -14.40 -5.16 8.82
C HIS A 411 -15.11 -5.89 7.67
N ALA A 412 -16.33 -6.34 7.89
CA ALA A 412 -17.12 -6.97 6.83
C ALA A 412 -17.46 -5.97 5.71
N MET A 413 -17.79 -4.71 6.04
CA MET A 413 -17.99 -3.67 5.02
C MET A 413 -16.81 -3.62 4.05
N GLY A 414 -15.58 -3.57 4.55
CA GLY A 414 -14.39 -3.54 3.70
C GLY A 414 -14.25 -4.78 2.81
N ALA A 415 -14.48 -5.98 3.34
CA ALA A 415 -14.39 -7.22 2.58
C ALA A 415 -15.54 -7.38 1.57
N ILE A 416 -16.76 -7.00 1.93
CA ILE A 416 -17.93 -6.98 1.03
C ILE A 416 -17.66 -6.03 -0.15
N LEU A 417 -17.15 -4.82 0.12
CA LEU A 417 -16.76 -3.88 -0.93
C LEU A 417 -15.67 -4.44 -1.84
N ASN A 418 -14.70 -5.18 -1.30
CA ASN A 418 -13.71 -5.86 -2.13
C ASN A 418 -14.35 -6.88 -3.07
N GLY A 419 -15.30 -7.68 -2.59
CA GLY A 419 -16.07 -8.63 -3.40
C GLY A 419 -16.89 -7.94 -4.48
N MET A 420 -17.55 -6.83 -4.16
CA MET A 420 -18.30 -6.02 -5.13
C MET A 420 -17.37 -5.40 -6.19
N ALA A 421 -16.22 -4.91 -5.80
CA ALA A 421 -15.23 -4.32 -6.73
C ALA A 421 -14.66 -5.35 -7.70
N LEU A 422 -14.55 -6.62 -7.30
CA LEU A 422 -14.16 -7.74 -8.18
C LEU A 422 -15.22 -8.02 -9.27
N SER A 423 -16.45 -7.53 -9.11
CA SER A 423 -17.50 -7.56 -10.11
C SER A 423 -17.60 -6.25 -10.92
N ASN A 424 -16.52 -5.49 -11.00
CA ASN A 424 -16.36 -4.23 -11.75
C ASN A 424 -17.23 -3.05 -11.26
N LEU A 425 -17.71 -3.09 -10.03
CA LEU A 425 -18.41 -1.96 -9.41
C LEU A 425 -17.43 -0.94 -8.84
N LYS A 426 -17.76 0.34 -8.88
CA LYS A 426 -17.07 1.45 -8.21
C LYS A 426 -17.74 1.68 -6.86
N VAL A 427 -17.12 1.18 -5.83
CA VAL A 427 -17.75 1.12 -4.51
C VAL A 427 -17.07 2.02 -3.50
N PHE A 428 -17.86 2.53 -2.56
CA PHE A 428 -17.35 3.27 -1.42
C PHE A 428 -17.89 2.72 -0.10
N GLY A 429 -17.06 2.86 0.95
CA GLY A 429 -17.46 2.58 2.32
C GLY A 429 -17.02 3.69 3.24
N SER A 430 -17.84 4.07 4.22
CA SER A 430 -17.54 5.20 5.10
C SER A 430 -17.67 4.86 6.57
N THR A 431 -16.78 5.47 7.36
CA THR A 431 -16.79 5.46 8.83
C THR A 431 -15.90 6.60 9.33
N PHE A 432 -15.69 6.72 10.65
CA PHE A 432 -14.70 7.64 11.20
C PHE A 432 -13.28 7.13 11.01
N LEU A 433 -12.31 8.04 10.91
CA LEU A 433 -10.92 7.64 10.67
C LEU A 433 -10.37 6.75 11.78
N SER A 434 -10.74 6.98 13.04
CA SER A 434 -10.35 6.10 14.17
C SER A 434 -10.76 4.65 13.96
N PHE A 435 -11.91 4.42 13.29
CA PHE A 435 -12.43 3.08 13.04
C PHE A 435 -11.84 2.42 11.80
N SER A 436 -10.93 3.09 11.10
CA SER A 436 -10.09 2.45 10.07
C SER A 436 -9.26 1.29 10.64
N ASP A 437 -9.02 1.26 11.94
CA ASP A 437 -8.35 0.17 12.65
C ASP A 437 -9.09 -1.17 12.47
N TYR A 438 -10.42 -1.15 12.53
CA TYR A 438 -11.24 -2.35 12.26
C TYR A 438 -11.22 -2.76 10.80
N LEU A 439 -11.11 -1.80 9.87
CA LEU A 439 -11.10 -2.01 8.42
C LEU A 439 -9.74 -2.47 7.86
N LYS A 440 -8.65 -2.24 8.57
CA LYS A 440 -7.30 -2.37 8.05
C LYS A 440 -7.02 -3.68 7.31
N PRO A 441 -7.42 -4.88 7.80
CA PRO A 441 -7.17 -6.13 7.07
C PRO A 441 -7.85 -6.15 5.69
N ALA A 442 -9.08 -5.66 5.58
CA ALA A 442 -9.80 -5.59 4.32
C ALA A 442 -9.21 -4.52 3.38
N ILE A 443 -8.77 -3.37 3.90
CA ILE A 443 -8.03 -2.35 3.13
C ILE A 443 -6.75 -2.94 2.54
N ARG A 444 -6.01 -3.73 3.34
CA ARG A 444 -4.81 -4.41 2.88
C ARG A 444 -5.10 -5.39 1.73
N MET A 445 -6.23 -6.11 1.79
CA MET A 445 -6.66 -6.99 0.71
C MET A 445 -7.04 -6.22 -0.55
N SER A 446 -7.73 -5.08 -0.44
CA SER A 446 -8.01 -4.24 -1.62
C SER A 446 -6.72 -3.72 -2.27
N ALA A 447 -5.72 -3.36 -1.47
CA ALA A 447 -4.42 -2.90 -1.94
C ALA A 447 -3.62 -4.03 -2.63
N LEU A 448 -3.63 -5.23 -2.06
CA LEU A 448 -2.98 -6.41 -2.63
C LEU A 448 -3.57 -6.77 -4.02
N MET A 449 -4.90 -6.72 -4.14
CA MET A 449 -5.62 -7.04 -5.38
C MET A 449 -5.74 -5.84 -6.34
N ASN A 450 -5.30 -4.66 -5.92
CA ASN A 450 -5.45 -3.40 -6.66
C ASN A 450 -6.91 -3.16 -7.09
N LEU A 451 -7.82 -3.13 -6.12
CA LEU A 451 -9.26 -2.97 -6.34
C LEU A 451 -9.70 -1.50 -6.23
N PRO A 452 -10.65 -1.03 -7.06
CA PRO A 452 -11.13 0.35 -7.05
C PRO A 452 -12.15 0.60 -5.92
N VAL A 453 -11.76 0.36 -4.69
CA VAL A 453 -12.56 0.64 -3.49
C VAL A 453 -12.17 1.99 -2.93
N THR A 454 -13.16 2.84 -2.65
CA THR A 454 -12.95 4.14 -2.00
C THR A 454 -13.40 4.08 -0.54
N TYR A 455 -12.47 4.22 0.37
CA TYR A 455 -12.73 4.33 1.80
C TYR A 455 -12.84 5.82 2.18
N ILE A 456 -14.01 6.25 2.63
CA ILE A 456 -14.27 7.64 3.03
C ILE A 456 -14.23 7.71 4.55
N PHE A 457 -13.22 8.36 5.07
CA PHE A 457 -13.01 8.54 6.49
C PHE A 457 -13.28 9.99 6.87
N THR A 458 -14.22 10.21 7.78
CA THR A 458 -14.46 11.53 8.36
C THR A 458 -13.92 11.62 9.79
N HIS A 459 -14.01 12.79 10.43
CA HIS A 459 -13.47 13.01 11.77
C HIS A 459 -11.96 12.70 11.78
N ASP A 460 -11.23 13.42 10.94
CA ASP A 460 -9.89 13.11 10.46
C ASP A 460 -8.76 13.35 11.45
N SER A 461 -9.03 13.96 12.61
CA SER A 461 -7.98 14.36 13.54
C SER A 461 -8.52 14.72 14.94
N VAL A 462 -7.64 15.14 15.82
CA VAL A 462 -7.95 15.59 17.18
C VAL A 462 -8.91 16.80 17.26
N TYR A 463 -9.24 17.44 16.15
CA TYR A 463 -10.30 18.46 16.05
C TYR A 463 -11.71 17.90 16.31
N VAL A 464 -11.84 16.59 16.45
CA VAL A 464 -13.06 15.93 16.97
C VAL A 464 -13.46 16.48 18.35
N GLY A 465 -12.47 16.66 19.21
CA GLY A 465 -12.61 17.40 20.46
C GLY A 465 -13.42 16.65 21.53
N GLN A 466 -14.73 16.95 21.66
CA GLN A 466 -15.57 16.47 22.78
C GLN A 466 -15.70 14.94 22.85
N ASP A 467 -15.66 14.24 21.72
CA ASP A 467 -15.75 12.76 21.68
C ASP A 467 -14.51 12.11 22.31
N GLY A 468 -13.40 12.83 22.38
CA GLY A 468 -12.18 12.44 23.09
C GLY A 468 -11.32 11.39 22.41
N PRO A 469 -10.32 10.85 23.13
CA PRO A 469 -9.21 10.09 22.55
C PRO A 469 -9.62 8.81 21.82
N THR A 470 -10.76 8.20 22.11
CA THR A 470 -11.25 7.01 21.39
C THR A 470 -11.72 7.32 19.97
N HIS A 471 -12.00 8.60 19.68
CA HIS A 471 -12.49 9.10 18.39
C HIS A 471 -11.50 10.06 17.72
N GLU A 472 -10.41 10.41 18.40
CA GLU A 472 -9.35 11.29 17.92
C GLU A 472 -8.21 10.48 17.28
N PRO A 473 -8.18 10.34 15.94
CA PRO A 473 -7.13 9.57 15.27
C PRO A 473 -5.79 10.28 15.35
N ILE A 474 -4.72 9.51 15.47
CA ILE A 474 -3.34 9.99 15.53
C ILE A 474 -2.47 9.24 14.53
N GLU A 475 -2.34 7.92 14.69
CA GLU A 475 -1.49 7.07 13.85
C GLU A 475 -2.18 6.56 12.58
N GLN A 476 -3.49 6.68 12.45
CA GLN A 476 -4.28 6.08 11.36
C GLN A 476 -3.87 6.64 9.99
N LEU A 477 -3.57 7.95 9.88
CA LEU A 477 -3.04 8.51 8.63
C LEU A 477 -1.71 7.87 8.23
N SER A 478 -0.80 7.73 9.19
CA SER A 478 0.50 7.07 8.98
C SER A 478 0.31 5.61 8.59
N MET A 479 -0.58 4.90 9.27
CA MET A 479 -0.94 3.52 8.99
C MET A 479 -1.45 3.34 7.56
N LEU A 480 -2.37 4.18 7.09
CA LEU A 480 -2.90 4.12 5.72
C LEU A 480 -1.81 4.39 4.68
N ARG A 481 -0.99 5.42 4.89
CA ARG A 481 0.10 5.81 3.98
C ARG A 481 1.25 4.80 3.89
N THR A 482 1.34 3.86 4.84
CA THR A 482 2.35 2.78 4.80
C THR A 482 1.89 1.53 4.03
N ILE A 483 0.63 1.46 3.61
CA ILE A 483 0.11 0.30 2.85
C ILE A 483 0.57 0.41 1.39
N PRO A 484 1.31 -0.58 0.86
CA PRO A 484 1.71 -0.57 -0.56
C PRO A 484 0.49 -0.54 -1.50
N ASN A 485 0.63 0.12 -2.65
CA ASN A 485 -0.42 0.25 -3.66
C ASN A 485 -1.72 0.91 -3.17
N PHE A 486 -1.69 1.62 -2.08
CA PHE A 486 -2.82 2.35 -1.50
C PHE A 486 -2.56 3.85 -1.61
N ILE A 487 -3.57 4.63 -1.97
CA ILE A 487 -3.47 6.10 -2.10
C ILE A 487 -4.33 6.74 -1.01
N THR A 488 -3.73 7.62 -0.24
CA THR A 488 -4.43 8.39 0.78
C THR A 488 -4.54 9.84 0.35
N PHE A 489 -5.79 10.33 0.20
CA PHE A 489 -6.08 11.75 0.01
C PHE A 489 -6.55 12.36 1.33
N ARG A 490 -5.97 13.49 1.70
CA ARG A 490 -6.44 14.35 2.79
C ARG A 490 -6.63 15.78 2.27
N PRO A 491 -7.75 16.04 1.59
CA PRO A 491 -8.02 17.32 0.94
C PRO A 491 -8.29 18.44 1.93
N ALA A 492 -7.83 19.64 1.58
CA ALA A 492 -7.96 20.84 2.42
C ALA A 492 -9.29 21.60 2.21
N ASP A 493 -9.83 21.53 1.02
CA ASP A 493 -11.06 22.22 0.63
C ASP A 493 -11.81 21.50 -0.48
N ILE A 494 -12.90 22.09 -0.95
CA ILE A 494 -13.74 21.50 -2.00
C ILE A 494 -13.01 21.31 -3.33
N ASN A 495 -12.04 22.20 -3.70
CA ASN A 495 -11.25 22.02 -4.92
C ASN A 495 -10.40 20.77 -4.85
N GLU A 496 -9.79 20.50 -3.70
CA GLU A 496 -8.99 19.29 -3.51
C GLU A 496 -9.85 18.03 -3.40
N ILE A 497 -11.06 18.12 -2.83
CA ILE A 497 -12.02 17.00 -2.84
C ILE A 497 -12.40 16.65 -4.29
N MET A 498 -12.71 17.66 -5.12
CA MET A 498 -13.00 17.45 -6.55
C MET A 498 -11.83 16.77 -7.27
N GLY A 499 -10.60 17.28 -7.08
CA GLY A 499 -9.41 16.67 -7.68
C GLY A 499 -9.13 15.25 -7.20
N SER A 500 -9.43 14.95 -5.94
CA SER A 500 -9.32 13.60 -5.38
C SER A 500 -10.33 12.65 -6.05
N TRP A 501 -11.59 13.06 -6.17
CA TRP A 501 -12.60 12.26 -6.88
C TRP A 501 -12.28 12.09 -8.37
N GLU A 502 -11.76 13.13 -9.04
CA GLU A 502 -11.31 13.00 -10.43
C GLU A 502 -10.23 11.93 -10.58
N TYR A 503 -9.27 11.89 -9.65
CA TYR A 503 -8.26 10.85 -9.64
C TYR A 503 -8.86 9.46 -9.34
N ILE A 504 -9.68 9.34 -8.31
CA ILE A 504 -10.34 8.10 -7.87
C ILE A 504 -11.13 7.45 -9.01
N LEU A 505 -11.91 8.26 -9.73
CA LEU A 505 -12.77 7.75 -10.79
C LEU A 505 -12.02 7.34 -12.06
N LYS A 506 -10.91 8.00 -12.35
CA LYS A 506 -10.06 7.69 -13.52
C LYS A 506 -9.13 6.50 -13.29
N ASN A 507 -8.80 6.19 -12.04
CA ASN A 507 -7.82 5.15 -11.72
C ASN A 507 -8.50 3.97 -11.00
N ASN A 508 -8.09 2.76 -11.38
CA ASN A 508 -8.57 1.54 -10.75
C ASN A 508 -7.64 1.10 -9.63
N CYS A 509 -7.58 1.90 -8.56
CA CYS A 509 -6.75 1.61 -7.40
C CYS A 509 -7.50 1.91 -6.10
N PRO A 510 -7.17 1.22 -5.01
CA PRO A 510 -7.79 1.45 -3.72
C PRO A 510 -7.35 2.78 -3.13
N THR A 511 -8.29 3.52 -2.57
CA THR A 511 -8.04 4.87 -2.06
C THR A 511 -8.72 5.11 -0.73
N ALA A 512 -8.08 5.90 0.13
CA ALA A 512 -8.73 6.58 1.26
C ALA A 512 -8.95 8.04 0.92
N LEU A 513 -10.14 8.54 1.21
CA LEU A 513 -10.49 9.95 1.19
C LEU A 513 -10.77 10.40 2.62
N VAL A 514 -9.84 11.10 3.24
CA VAL A 514 -9.85 11.48 4.65
C VAL A 514 -10.30 12.94 4.78
N ILE A 515 -11.44 13.17 5.42
CA ILE A 515 -12.18 14.42 5.35
C ILE A 515 -12.48 14.96 6.74
N SER A 516 -12.18 16.24 6.97
CA SER A 516 -12.54 16.93 8.20
C SER A 516 -14.06 17.10 8.35
N LYS A 517 -14.54 17.11 9.59
CA LYS A 517 -15.90 17.52 9.93
C LYS A 517 -16.07 19.04 10.02
N GLU A 518 -14.95 19.77 10.12
CA GLU A 518 -14.94 21.22 10.33
C GLU A 518 -15.26 22.00 9.05
N GLU A 519 -15.82 23.19 9.21
CA GLU A 519 -16.02 24.12 8.10
C GLU A 519 -14.72 24.68 7.59
N ARG A 520 -14.52 24.66 6.28
CA ARG A 520 -13.35 25.23 5.61
C ARG A 520 -13.77 26.11 4.44
N SER A 521 -13.03 27.20 4.27
CA SER A 521 -13.20 28.08 3.13
C SER A 521 -12.48 27.50 1.92
N LYS A 522 -13.07 27.68 0.75
CA LYS A 522 -12.37 27.47 -0.51
C LYS A 522 -11.13 28.38 -0.54
N GLN A 523 -9.95 27.81 -0.68
CA GLN A 523 -8.72 28.58 -0.74
C GLN A 523 -8.50 29.06 -2.18
N LYS A 524 -8.04 30.30 -2.32
CA LYS A 524 -7.93 30.98 -3.62
C LYS A 524 -7.04 30.25 -4.62
N ASN A 525 -6.00 29.60 -4.13
CA ASN A 525 -4.95 29.00 -4.97
C ASN A 525 -4.97 27.46 -4.94
N THR A 526 -5.92 26.82 -4.28
CA THR A 526 -6.13 25.39 -4.43
C THR A 526 -6.73 25.08 -5.80
N ASN A 527 -6.34 23.95 -6.39
CA ASN A 527 -6.77 23.60 -7.73
C ASN A 527 -6.90 22.08 -7.89
N ALA A 528 -8.08 21.64 -8.28
CA ALA A 528 -8.39 20.23 -8.51
C ALA A 528 -7.41 19.56 -9.48
N LYS A 529 -6.99 20.28 -10.54
CA LYS A 529 -6.07 19.73 -11.56
C LYS A 529 -4.67 19.41 -11.04
N PHE A 530 -4.27 19.96 -9.89
CA PHE A 530 -2.95 19.74 -9.31
C PHE A 530 -2.93 18.62 -8.27
N VAL A 531 -4.07 18.20 -7.75
CA VAL A 531 -4.18 17.11 -6.76
C VAL A 531 -3.52 15.80 -7.23
N LYS A 532 -3.61 15.52 -8.53
CA LYS A 532 -2.95 14.36 -9.16
C LYS A 532 -1.42 14.32 -9.02
N TYR A 533 -0.79 15.43 -8.73
CA TYR A 533 0.66 15.50 -8.46
C TYR A 533 1.01 15.17 -7.01
N GLY A 534 0.00 15.06 -6.13
CA GLY A 534 0.17 14.72 -4.72
C GLY A 534 0.58 15.87 -3.82
N ALA A 535 1.37 16.80 -4.33
CA ALA A 535 1.69 18.07 -3.67
C ALA A 535 1.87 19.19 -4.70
N TYR A 536 1.56 20.42 -4.31
CA TYR A 536 1.72 21.58 -5.19
C TYR A 536 1.74 22.88 -4.38
N MET A 537 2.28 23.94 -4.99
CA MET A 537 2.42 25.24 -4.36
C MET A 537 1.07 26.00 -4.34
N VAL A 538 0.63 26.42 -3.15
CA VAL A 538 -0.59 27.24 -2.96
C VAL A 538 -0.27 28.70 -2.64
N ARG A 539 0.91 28.97 -2.07
CA ARG A 539 1.42 30.32 -1.89
C ARG A 539 2.89 30.37 -2.26
N LYS A 540 3.24 31.20 -3.23
CA LYS A 540 4.63 31.46 -3.64
C LYS A 540 5.19 32.59 -2.76
N GLU A 541 6.46 32.49 -2.41
CA GLU A 541 7.26 33.58 -1.86
C GLU A 541 7.26 34.80 -2.80
N LYS A 542 7.38 36.00 -2.27
CA LYS A 542 7.39 37.24 -3.06
C LYS A 542 8.81 37.76 -3.35
N TYR A 543 9.68 37.69 -2.36
CA TYR A 543 11.02 38.27 -2.40
C TYR A 543 12.11 37.24 -2.14
N HIS A 544 12.09 36.61 -0.96
CA HIS A 544 13.06 35.60 -0.54
C HIS A 544 12.35 34.34 -0.12
N LEU A 545 12.94 33.19 -0.30
CA LEU A 545 12.41 31.94 0.19
C LEU A 545 13.10 31.58 1.52
N ASP A 546 12.56 32.13 2.64
CA ASP A 546 13.14 31.94 3.96
C ASP A 546 12.75 30.59 4.57
N GLY A 547 11.62 30.02 4.14
CA GLY A 547 11.16 28.73 4.60
C GLY A 547 10.00 28.18 3.78
N ILE A 548 9.75 26.89 3.90
CA ILE A 548 8.65 26.19 3.26
C ILE A 548 7.74 25.62 4.33
N ILE A 549 6.43 25.78 4.21
CA ILE A 549 5.43 25.19 5.08
C ILE A 549 4.63 24.18 4.26
N ILE A 550 4.77 22.90 4.56
CA ILE A 550 3.94 21.84 4.01
C ILE A 550 2.75 21.65 4.94
N ALA A 551 1.56 21.61 4.37
CA ALA A 551 0.36 21.26 5.12
C ALA A 551 -0.56 20.36 4.30
N THR A 552 -1.44 19.64 5.00
CA THR A 552 -2.41 18.75 4.38
C THR A 552 -3.74 18.86 5.12
N GLY A 553 -4.84 18.59 4.41
CA GLY A 553 -6.17 18.64 5.00
C GLY A 553 -6.50 20.03 5.55
N GLN A 554 -7.26 20.04 6.60
CA GLN A 554 -7.74 21.28 7.20
C GLN A 554 -6.65 22.22 7.71
N GLU A 555 -5.43 21.74 7.95
CA GLU A 555 -4.31 22.57 8.43
C GLU A 555 -3.75 23.48 7.32
N LEU A 556 -4.12 23.29 6.05
CA LEU A 556 -3.66 24.14 4.95
C LEU A 556 -4.13 25.59 5.11
N GLU A 557 -5.38 25.82 5.54
CA GLU A 557 -5.90 27.18 5.78
C GLU A 557 -5.05 27.87 6.84
N MET A 558 -4.77 27.20 7.95
CA MET A 558 -3.90 27.69 9.03
C MET A 558 -2.47 27.95 8.55
N ALA A 559 -1.91 27.08 7.73
CA ALA A 559 -0.56 27.26 7.17
C ALA A 559 -0.46 28.51 6.27
N ILE A 560 -1.50 28.78 5.47
CA ILE A 560 -1.58 29.99 4.64
C ILE A 560 -1.67 31.24 5.53
N GLU A 561 -2.44 31.21 6.61
CA GLU A 561 -2.52 32.32 7.56
C GLU A 561 -1.20 32.56 8.28
N ILE A 562 -0.56 31.49 8.80
CA ILE A 562 0.77 31.57 9.42
C ILE A 562 1.77 32.20 8.46
N SER A 563 1.77 31.78 7.21
CA SER A 563 2.66 32.34 6.18
C SER A 563 2.42 33.83 5.91
N LYS A 564 1.15 34.27 5.97
CA LYS A 564 0.81 35.71 5.88
C LYS A 564 1.31 36.51 7.11
N ASP A 565 1.13 35.95 8.30
CA ASP A 565 1.59 36.56 9.53
C ASP A 565 3.12 36.65 9.62
N LEU A 566 3.83 35.56 9.20
CA LEU A 566 5.29 35.57 9.06
C LEU A 566 5.78 36.64 8.10
N PHE A 567 5.06 36.84 6.98
CA PHE A 567 5.39 37.89 6.02
C PHE A 567 5.34 39.29 6.64
N THR A 568 4.40 39.55 7.56
CA THR A 568 4.34 40.85 8.31
C THR A 568 5.54 41.00 9.27
N LEU A 569 6.18 39.90 9.63
CA LEU A 569 7.40 39.87 10.45
C LEU A 569 8.70 39.92 9.61
N GLY A 570 8.58 40.09 8.30
CA GLY A 570 9.72 40.12 7.38
C GLY A 570 10.21 38.75 6.93
N ILE A 571 9.50 37.67 7.21
CA ILE A 571 9.82 36.30 6.85
C ILE A 571 8.91 35.84 5.71
N ASP A 572 9.49 35.58 4.53
CA ASP A 572 8.72 35.20 3.34
C ASP A 572 8.78 33.68 3.11
N THR A 573 7.65 33.02 3.24
CA THR A 573 7.57 31.55 3.19
C THR A 573 6.71 31.09 2.00
N ARG A 574 7.09 29.94 1.45
CA ARG A 574 6.27 29.18 0.51
C ARG A 574 5.29 28.29 1.28
N VAL A 575 4.06 28.13 0.79
CA VAL A 575 3.13 27.13 1.31
C VAL A 575 2.85 26.09 0.25
N VAL A 576 3.01 24.84 0.62
CA VAL A 576 2.78 23.66 -0.22
C VAL A 576 1.62 22.87 0.38
N SER A 577 0.58 22.64 -0.41
CA SER A 577 -0.44 21.65 -0.09
C SER A 577 0.04 20.28 -0.52
N MET A 578 -0.09 19.28 0.35
CA MET A 578 0.26 17.87 0.06
C MET A 578 -0.95 16.96 0.32
N PRO A 579 -2.00 17.00 -0.52
CA PRO A 579 -3.18 16.17 -0.33
C PRO A 579 -2.91 14.66 -0.45
N SER A 580 -1.84 14.23 -1.13
CA SER A 580 -1.44 12.81 -1.19
C SER A 580 0.07 12.65 -1.27
N MET A 581 0.63 12.12 -0.20
CA MET A 581 2.07 11.83 -0.11
C MET A 581 2.51 10.78 -1.14
N GLU A 582 1.73 9.73 -1.32
CA GLU A 582 2.05 8.61 -2.21
C GLU A 582 2.11 9.05 -3.68
N LEU A 583 1.26 9.98 -4.09
CA LEU A 583 1.30 10.53 -5.44
C LEU A 583 2.48 11.48 -5.64
N PHE A 584 2.83 12.26 -4.61
CA PHE A 584 3.99 13.14 -4.67
C PHE A 584 5.29 12.34 -4.81
N LEU A 585 5.43 11.25 -4.06
CA LEU A 585 6.60 10.36 -4.14
C LEU A 585 6.77 9.64 -5.50
N LYS A 586 5.74 9.63 -6.33
CA LYS A 586 5.81 9.11 -7.71
C LYS A 586 6.20 10.18 -8.74
N GLN A 587 6.35 11.44 -8.33
CA GLN A 587 6.72 12.50 -9.24
C GLN A 587 8.20 12.46 -9.65
N ASN A 588 8.53 13.18 -10.70
CA ASN A 588 9.91 13.35 -11.15
C ASN A 588 10.73 14.10 -10.06
N PRO A 589 11.97 13.67 -9.76
CA PRO A 589 12.83 14.35 -8.79
C PRO A 589 13.01 15.86 -9.02
N LYS A 590 12.97 16.33 -10.29
CA LYS A 590 13.02 17.76 -10.60
C LYS A 590 11.78 18.51 -10.09
N TYR A 591 10.62 17.88 -10.10
CA TYR A 591 9.41 18.47 -9.54
C TYR A 591 9.51 18.61 -8.03
N GLU A 592 10.03 17.59 -7.36
CA GLU A 592 10.28 17.60 -5.91
C GLU A 592 11.26 18.73 -5.55
N GLU A 593 12.39 18.84 -6.26
CA GLU A 593 13.41 19.86 -6.01
C GLU A 593 12.90 21.29 -6.26
N GLN A 594 12.07 21.48 -7.29
CA GLN A 594 11.44 22.79 -7.54
C GLN A 594 10.45 23.20 -6.46
N LEU A 595 9.70 22.23 -5.92
CA LEU A 595 8.70 22.47 -4.91
C LEU A 595 9.34 22.60 -3.51
N LEU A 596 10.29 21.73 -3.19
CA LEU A 596 10.98 21.58 -1.91
C LEU A 596 12.51 21.64 -2.11
N PRO A 597 13.10 22.80 -2.39
CA PRO A 597 14.57 22.96 -2.48
C PRO A 597 15.24 22.52 -1.16
N LYS A 598 16.30 21.71 -1.25
CA LYS A 598 16.95 21.08 -0.08
C LYS A 598 17.59 22.06 0.89
N ASP A 599 18.02 23.22 0.39
CA ASP A 599 18.73 24.23 1.20
C ASP A 599 17.78 25.16 1.96
N VAL A 600 16.47 24.97 1.87
CA VAL A 600 15.47 25.83 2.50
C VAL A 600 14.83 25.08 3.68
N PRO A 601 14.78 25.71 4.87
CA PRO A 601 14.08 25.14 6.02
C PRO A 601 12.64 24.75 5.69
N THR A 602 12.30 23.49 5.84
CA THR A 602 10.98 22.94 5.52
C THR A 602 10.28 22.51 6.79
N PHE A 603 9.14 23.09 7.05
CA PHE A 603 8.24 22.82 8.17
C PHE A 603 7.02 22.03 7.70
N VAL A 604 6.45 21.23 8.58
CA VAL A 604 5.25 20.44 8.28
C VAL A 604 4.19 20.65 9.34
N ILE A 605 2.94 20.80 8.93
CA ILE A 605 1.76 20.95 9.82
C ILE A 605 0.73 19.89 9.44
N GLU A 606 0.52 18.91 10.31
CA GLU A 606 -0.55 17.91 10.20
C GLU A 606 -0.98 17.44 11.58
N ALA A 607 -2.28 17.48 11.87
CA ALA A 607 -2.86 16.98 13.12
C ALA A 607 -2.92 15.43 13.12
N GLY A 608 -1.79 14.78 13.03
CA GLY A 608 -1.57 13.34 13.06
C GLY A 608 -0.14 13.03 13.49
N SER A 609 0.23 11.76 13.49
CA SER A 609 1.58 11.33 13.89
C SER A 609 2.67 11.97 13.02
N SER A 610 3.69 12.52 13.68
CA SER A 610 4.82 13.16 13.01
C SER A 610 5.75 12.21 12.29
N LEU A 611 5.65 10.90 12.55
CA LEU A 611 6.68 9.91 12.20
C LEU A 611 7.03 9.88 10.70
N ILE A 612 6.04 9.87 9.82
CA ILE A 612 6.26 9.75 8.37
C ILE A 612 6.74 11.06 7.73
N TRP A 613 6.60 12.19 8.43
CA TRP A 613 6.96 13.51 7.93
C TRP A 613 8.45 13.84 8.02
N ASN A 614 9.23 13.01 8.75
CA ASN A 614 10.68 13.15 8.83
C ASN A 614 11.40 13.10 7.47
N ARG A 615 10.74 12.56 6.43
CA ARG A 615 11.26 12.55 5.06
C ARG A 615 11.29 13.94 4.42
N PHE A 616 10.39 14.84 4.82
CA PHE A 616 10.18 16.13 4.16
C PHE A 616 10.62 17.31 5.01
N ALA A 617 10.49 17.20 6.31
CA ALA A 617 10.92 18.25 7.23
C ALA A 617 12.44 18.30 7.31
N SER A 618 13.03 19.50 7.33
CA SER A 618 14.47 19.66 7.45
C SER A 618 15.03 19.18 8.81
N LYS A 619 14.19 19.22 9.87
CA LYS A 619 14.53 18.75 11.22
C LYS A 619 13.28 18.15 11.88
N PRO A 620 13.43 17.16 12.80
CA PRO A 620 12.27 16.59 13.51
C PRO A 620 11.44 17.62 14.28
N GLU A 621 12.05 18.64 14.88
CA GLU A 621 11.37 19.72 15.60
C GLU A 621 10.58 20.67 14.70
N TYR A 622 10.74 20.59 13.37
CA TYR A 622 9.98 21.38 12.39
C TYR A 622 8.66 20.71 12.00
N ILE A 623 8.33 19.56 12.59
CA ILE A 623 7.08 18.86 12.38
C ILE A 623 6.11 19.19 13.50
N PHE A 624 5.05 19.91 13.17
CA PHE A 624 3.95 20.24 14.07
C PHE A 624 2.85 19.17 13.91
N GLY A 625 3.08 18.04 14.56
CA GLY A 625 2.20 16.86 14.57
C GLY A 625 1.73 16.51 15.98
N VAL A 626 1.00 15.41 16.08
CA VAL A 626 0.45 14.86 17.34
C VAL A 626 1.07 13.52 17.62
N ASN A 627 1.77 13.40 18.76
CA ASN A 627 2.49 12.18 19.17
C ASN A 627 2.05 11.65 20.53
N LYS A 628 0.88 12.05 21.01
CA LYS A 628 0.24 11.59 22.24
C LYS A 628 -1.26 11.63 22.06
N PHE A 629 -1.96 10.81 22.83
CA PHE A 629 -3.43 10.86 22.83
C PHE A 629 -3.94 12.24 23.22
N GLY A 630 -5.04 12.65 22.60
CA GLY A 630 -5.76 13.85 22.95
C GLY A 630 -6.60 13.70 24.22
N MET A 631 -7.64 14.49 24.33
CA MET A 631 -8.52 14.46 25.48
C MET A 631 -9.91 15.02 25.12
N SER A 632 -10.93 14.59 25.87
CA SER A 632 -12.27 15.18 25.71
C SER A 632 -12.26 16.63 26.12
N GLY A 633 -12.70 17.52 25.26
CA GLY A 633 -12.77 18.96 25.52
C GLY A 633 -13.26 19.74 24.30
N LYS A 634 -13.37 21.06 24.46
CA LYS A 634 -13.60 21.91 23.30
C LYS A 634 -12.40 21.80 22.35
N THR A 635 -12.65 21.77 21.07
CA THR A 635 -11.60 21.65 20.05
C THR A 635 -10.45 22.64 20.27
N GLU A 636 -10.74 23.89 20.60
CA GLU A 636 -9.75 24.93 20.85
C GLU A 636 -8.83 24.60 22.03
N ASP A 637 -9.36 23.99 23.10
CA ASP A 637 -8.60 23.60 24.28
C ASP A 637 -7.71 22.37 23.98
N VAL A 638 -8.26 21.41 23.24
CA VAL A 638 -7.51 20.20 22.82
C VAL A 638 -6.31 20.58 21.93
N VAL A 639 -6.50 21.43 20.92
CA VAL A 639 -5.40 21.84 20.03
C VAL A 639 -4.32 22.65 20.75
N LYS A 640 -4.71 23.49 21.75
CA LYS A 640 -3.74 24.17 22.61
C LYS A 640 -2.99 23.22 23.52
N TYR A 641 -3.67 22.24 24.11
CA TYR A 641 -3.05 21.21 24.93
C TYR A 641 -2.02 20.40 24.12
N LEU A 642 -2.33 20.11 22.86
CA LEU A 642 -1.47 19.40 21.94
C LEU A 642 -0.41 20.28 21.27
N LYS A 643 -0.47 21.60 21.46
CA LYS A 643 0.45 22.61 20.89
C LYS A 643 0.48 22.63 19.36
N ILE A 644 -0.68 22.40 18.75
CA ILE A 644 -0.88 22.47 17.30
C ILE A 644 -1.81 23.63 16.91
N ASP A 645 -2.01 24.58 17.82
CA ASP A 645 -2.73 25.82 17.54
C ASP A 645 -1.87 26.80 16.73
N LYS A 646 -2.53 27.69 15.99
CA LYS A 646 -1.90 28.66 15.07
C LYS A 646 -0.81 29.49 15.75
N ASN A 647 -1.10 30.04 16.94
CA ASN A 647 -0.19 30.95 17.62
C ASN A 647 1.09 30.24 18.07
N THR A 648 0.95 29.06 18.65
CA THR A 648 2.11 28.22 19.05
C THR A 648 2.99 27.85 17.86
N ILE A 649 2.38 27.49 16.72
CA ILE A 649 3.14 27.11 15.52
C ILE A 649 3.81 28.34 14.90
N LEU A 650 3.08 29.46 14.76
CA LEU A 650 3.62 30.74 14.25
C LEU A 650 4.85 31.19 15.05
N GLU A 651 4.74 31.22 16.39
CA GLU A 651 5.83 31.60 17.26
C GLU A 651 7.07 30.71 17.08
N LYS A 652 6.87 29.39 16.98
CA LYS A 652 7.97 28.45 16.81
C LYS A 652 8.66 28.63 15.44
N ILE A 653 7.90 28.72 14.35
CA ILE A 653 8.47 28.92 13.01
C ILE A 653 9.24 30.23 12.97
N ALA A 654 8.64 31.33 13.48
CA ALA A 654 9.30 32.63 13.54
C ALA A 654 10.60 32.58 14.35
N ASN A 655 10.60 31.86 15.50
CA ASN A 655 11.79 31.71 16.33
C ASN A 655 12.86 30.85 15.66
N TYR A 656 12.49 29.80 14.94
CA TYR A 656 13.44 28.96 14.20
C TYR A 656 14.09 29.75 13.05
N LEU A 657 13.33 30.49 12.27
CA LEU A 657 13.82 31.28 11.16
C LEU A 657 14.59 32.54 11.61
N LYS A 658 14.20 33.18 12.74
CA LYS A 658 14.93 34.31 13.34
C LYS A 658 16.18 33.87 14.11
N LYS A 659 16.22 32.65 14.67
CA LYS A 659 17.44 32.14 15.33
C LYS A 659 18.58 31.96 14.35
N ASP A 660 18.29 31.52 13.13
CA ASP A 660 19.32 31.42 12.11
C ASP A 660 19.82 32.83 11.69
N ASP A 661 18.91 33.83 11.55
CA ASP A 661 19.28 35.23 11.33
C ASP A 661 20.00 35.87 12.53
N ILE A 662 19.57 35.62 13.78
CA ILE A 662 20.22 36.15 14.98
C ILE A 662 21.57 35.48 15.20
N ILE A 663 21.72 34.21 14.91
CA ILE A 663 22.99 33.52 14.94
C ILE A 663 23.90 34.09 13.84
N ASP A 664 23.40 34.31 12.63
CA ASP A 664 24.16 34.94 11.54
C ASP A 664 24.43 36.43 11.84
N ILE A 665 23.51 37.18 12.41
CA ILE A 665 23.74 38.57 12.87
C ILE A 665 24.65 38.60 14.10
N ILE A 666 24.50 37.71 15.07
CA ILE A 666 25.44 37.55 16.18
C ILE A 666 26.79 37.05 15.67
N TRP A 667 26.84 36.13 14.72
CA TRP A 667 28.07 35.75 14.04
C TRP A 667 28.64 36.89 13.18
N GLN A 668 27.86 37.67 12.47
CA GLN A 668 28.31 38.88 11.77
C GLN A 668 28.72 40.01 12.74
N ILE A 669 28.00 40.22 13.85
CA ILE A 669 28.38 41.15 14.90
C ILE A 669 29.54 40.64 15.72
N VAL A 670 29.57 39.34 16.04
CA VAL A 670 30.73 38.67 16.68
C VAL A 670 31.91 38.60 15.70
N LEU A 671 31.70 38.33 14.42
CA LEU A 671 32.71 38.46 13.40
C LEU A 671 33.18 39.92 13.24
N SER A 672 32.28 40.90 13.30
CA SER A 672 32.65 42.32 13.27
C SER A 672 33.33 42.79 14.55
N LEU A 673 32.92 42.29 15.71
CA LEU A 673 33.55 42.55 17.02
C LEU A 673 34.80 41.65 17.23
N CYS A 674 34.79 40.44 16.75
CA CYS A 674 35.98 39.58 16.77
C CYS A 674 37.05 40.04 15.75
N VAL A 675 36.65 40.65 14.63
CA VAL A 675 37.59 41.36 13.72
C VAL A 675 38.27 42.55 14.40
N ILE A 676 37.66 43.11 15.49
CA ILE A 676 38.25 44.17 16.27
C ILE A 676 39.06 43.65 17.49
N ILE A 677 38.78 42.44 17.96
CA ILE A 677 39.39 41.91 19.22
C ILE A 677 40.26 40.65 18.99
N ILE A 678 40.10 39.93 17.91
CA ILE A 678 40.90 38.69 17.60
C ILE A 678 41.52 38.81 16.20
N LEU A 679 42.48 39.70 16.06
CA LEU A 679 43.60 39.53 15.12
C LEU A 679 44.59 38.54 15.75
N GLY A 680 44.21 37.31 15.89
CA GLY A 680 45.01 36.17 16.29
C GLY A 680 44.55 34.93 15.56
N ASP A 681 45.26 34.59 14.54
CA ASP A 681 45.39 33.27 13.89
C ASP A 681 44.25 32.21 14.03
N ASN A 682 43.18 32.35 13.26
CA ASN A 682 42.31 31.22 12.97
C ASN A 682 42.72 30.52 11.67
N MET A 683 43.98 30.16 11.61
CA MET A 683 44.55 29.36 10.50
C MET A 683 44.18 27.88 10.71
N ARG A 684 43.35 27.35 9.86
CA ARG A 684 43.04 25.89 9.83
C ARG A 684 44.19 25.15 9.19
N THR A 685 44.43 23.94 9.65
CA THR A 685 45.53 23.09 9.17
C THR A 685 45.00 21.80 8.60
N PHE A 686 45.08 21.65 7.29
CA PHE A 686 44.71 20.42 6.59
C PHE A 686 45.93 19.59 6.23
N TYR A 687 45.82 18.28 6.48
CA TYR A 687 46.76 17.25 6.05
C TYR A 687 46.14 16.55 4.84
N ILE A 688 46.71 16.65 3.67
CA ILE A 688 46.20 16.16 2.41
C ILE A 688 46.98 14.94 1.99
N PHE A 689 46.33 13.77 2.00
CA PHE A 689 46.94 12.49 1.70
C PHE A 689 46.47 11.99 0.33
N ARG A 690 47.41 11.39 -0.40
CA ARG A 690 47.09 10.57 -1.55
C ARG A 690 46.82 9.15 -1.06
N ILE A 691 45.61 8.68 -1.22
CA ILE A 691 45.22 7.35 -0.75
C ILE A 691 45.60 6.32 -1.82
N ASN A 692 46.08 5.14 -1.42
CA ASN A 692 46.35 4.09 -2.39
C ASN A 692 45.05 3.53 -2.96
N LYS A 693 45.10 3.00 -4.17
CA LYS A 693 43.89 2.64 -4.92
C LYS A 693 43.05 1.51 -4.30
N GLU A 694 43.69 0.62 -3.56
CA GLU A 694 42.99 -0.47 -2.85
C GLU A 694 42.23 0.08 -1.65
N MET A 695 42.80 0.99 -0.89
CA MET A 695 42.15 1.62 0.25
C MET A 695 41.11 2.66 -0.19
N GLU A 696 41.33 3.33 -1.32
CA GLU A 696 40.31 4.20 -1.91
C GLU A 696 39.03 3.41 -2.25
N ILE A 697 39.17 2.27 -2.93
CA ILE A 697 38.04 1.40 -3.28
C ILE A 697 37.31 0.87 -2.02
N LEU A 698 38.06 0.53 -0.98
CA LEU A 698 37.50 -0.02 0.27
C LEU A 698 36.81 1.04 1.14
N LEU A 699 37.26 2.29 1.12
CA LEU A 699 36.87 3.31 2.09
C LEU A 699 36.21 4.54 1.46
N LYS A 700 35.99 4.56 0.13
CA LYS A 700 35.36 5.68 -0.55
C LYS A 700 33.95 5.96 -0.01
N ASP A 701 33.20 4.90 0.28
CA ASP A 701 31.84 4.97 0.85
C ASP A 701 31.82 5.11 2.39
N SER A 702 32.99 5.15 3.01
CA SER A 702 33.16 5.26 4.47
C SER A 702 34.27 6.25 4.87
N PRO A 703 34.12 7.52 4.48
CA PRO A 703 35.18 8.53 4.71
C PRO A 703 35.51 8.74 6.20
N TYR A 704 34.56 8.51 7.10
CA TYR A 704 34.78 8.54 8.54
C TYR A 704 35.79 7.48 9.00
N ASN A 705 35.73 6.27 8.49
CA ASN A 705 36.63 5.19 8.84
C ASN A 705 38.07 5.49 8.37
N LEU A 706 38.23 6.09 7.18
CA LEU A 706 39.51 6.55 6.68
C LEU A 706 40.07 7.68 7.55
N PHE A 707 39.24 8.68 7.87
CA PHE A 707 39.63 9.76 8.77
C PHE A 707 40.08 9.22 10.12
N LYS A 708 39.33 8.29 10.70
CA LYS A 708 39.65 7.72 12.01
C LYS A 708 40.97 6.95 12.02
N SER A 709 41.22 6.16 10.99
CA SER A 709 42.51 5.46 10.82
C SER A 709 43.69 6.41 10.71
N LEU A 710 43.56 7.50 9.97
CA LEU A 710 44.60 8.51 9.85
C LEU A 710 44.76 9.35 11.13
N GLU A 711 43.66 9.63 11.84
CA GLU A 711 43.70 10.31 13.14
C GLU A 711 44.42 9.46 14.19
N ASP A 712 44.15 8.17 14.26
CA ASP A 712 44.77 7.24 15.22
C ASP A 712 46.29 7.16 14.96
N ILE A 713 46.74 7.14 13.70
CA ILE A 713 48.14 7.19 13.35
C ILE A 713 48.77 8.56 13.74
N TYR A 714 48.02 9.66 13.51
CA TYR A 714 48.50 11.02 13.86
C TYR A 714 48.66 11.21 15.37
N LEU A 715 47.84 10.54 16.18
CA LEU A 715 47.86 10.64 17.64
C LEU A 715 48.87 9.69 18.32
N LEU A 716 49.55 8.84 17.56
CA LEU A 716 50.58 7.95 18.12
C LEU A 716 51.70 8.75 18.79
N ASP A 717 52.18 8.27 19.92
CA ASP A 717 53.27 8.88 20.65
C ASP A 717 54.59 8.66 19.94
N LYS A 718 55.66 9.38 20.44
CA LYS A 718 57.01 9.34 19.85
C LYS A 718 57.66 7.96 19.91
N THR A 719 57.22 7.07 20.80
CA THR A 719 57.79 5.72 20.94
C THR A 719 57.21 4.75 19.91
N SER A 720 56.10 5.06 19.37
CA SER A 720 55.34 4.24 18.38
C SER A 720 55.51 4.72 16.92
N ILE A 721 56.39 5.67 16.65
CA ILE A 721 56.58 6.29 15.30
C ILE A 721 56.90 5.25 14.22
N GLY A 722 57.66 4.19 14.53
CA GLY A 722 57.95 3.12 13.57
C GLY A 722 56.71 2.39 13.08
N ILE A 723 55.87 1.98 14.03
CA ILE A 723 54.60 1.29 13.75
C ILE A 723 53.65 2.22 12.99
N GLY A 724 53.58 3.50 13.38
CA GLY A 724 52.75 4.50 12.71
C GLY A 724 53.12 4.72 11.25
N LYS A 725 54.46 4.69 10.96
CA LYS A 725 54.95 4.80 9.60
C LYS A 725 54.55 3.57 8.75
N ASP A 726 54.69 2.38 9.27
CA ASP A 726 54.34 1.12 8.56
C ASP A 726 52.87 1.04 8.29
N LEU A 727 52.02 1.51 9.22
CA LEU A 727 50.57 1.60 9.03
C LEU A 727 50.19 2.67 8.00
N LEU A 728 50.86 3.83 8.05
CA LEU A 728 50.59 4.92 7.09
C LEU A 728 50.98 4.50 5.66
N ASP A 729 52.11 3.81 5.49
CA ASP A 729 52.57 3.33 4.18
C ASP A 729 51.64 2.29 3.56
N GLN A 730 50.75 1.65 4.35
CA GLN A 730 49.70 0.77 3.84
C GLN A 730 48.47 1.54 3.33
N ILE A 731 48.26 2.76 3.77
CA ILE A 731 47.08 3.57 3.45
C ILE A 731 47.37 4.56 2.32
N ILE A 732 48.55 5.17 2.32
CA ILE A 732 48.87 6.29 1.41
C ILE A 732 49.89 5.92 0.32
N VAL A 733 49.88 6.72 -0.74
CA VAL A 733 50.94 6.73 -1.76
C VAL A 733 51.93 7.87 -1.40
N PRO A 734 53.20 7.61 -1.30
CA PRO A 734 54.22 8.66 -1.05
C PRO A 734 54.16 9.78 -2.10
N ILE A 735 54.38 11.01 -1.66
CA ILE A 735 54.32 12.19 -2.51
C ILE A 735 55.73 12.48 -3.07
N ASP A 736 55.86 12.54 -4.39
CA ASP A 736 57.08 13.06 -5.04
C ASP A 736 57.18 14.57 -4.80
N LYS A 737 57.98 14.93 -3.82
CA LYS A 737 58.12 16.28 -3.33
C LYS A 737 58.57 17.25 -4.42
N MET A 738 59.51 16.84 -5.31
CA MET A 738 60.00 17.69 -6.40
C MET A 738 58.92 17.93 -7.47
N LYS A 739 58.23 16.88 -7.85
CA LYS A 739 57.15 16.92 -8.83
C LYS A 739 56.01 17.83 -8.33
N TYR A 740 55.55 17.66 -7.10
CA TYR A 740 54.43 18.44 -6.57
C TYR A 740 54.78 19.89 -6.29
N ASN A 741 55.99 20.20 -5.80
CA ASN A 741 56.50 21.57 -5.67
C ASN A 741 56.54 22.30 -7.02
N LYS A 742 56.90 21.61 -8.10
CA LYS A 742 56.87 22.14 -9.46
C LYS A 742 55.44 22.40 -9.92
N LEU A 743 54.50 21.43 -9.72
CA LEU A 743 53.10 21.57 -10.12
C LEU A 743 52.37 22.70 -9.36
N ILE A 744 52.62 22.85 -8.05
CA ILE A 744 52.04 23.94 -7.26
C ILE A 744 52.60 25.30 -7.73
N TYR A 745 53.87 25.35 -8.09
CA TYR A 745 54.46 26.55 -8.66
C TYR A 745 53.80 26.90 -9.99
N GLU A 746 53.74 25.98 -10.94
CA GLU A 746 53.12 26.19 -12.24
C GLU A 746 51.63 26.64 -12.15
N LEU A 747 50.90 26.09 -11.22
CA LEU A 747 49.49 26.41 -10.97
C LEU A 747 49.30 27.84 -10.44
N ASN A 748 50.27 28.35 -9.66
CA ASN A 748 50.11 29.61 -8.94
C ASN A 748 51.05 30.74 -9.44
N LYS A 749 52.00 30.49 -10.35
CA LYS A 749 53.00 31.48 -10.81
C LYS A 749 52.45 32.77 -11.36
N ASP A 750 51.25 32.72 -11.96
CA ASP A 750 50.56 33.87 -12.57
C ASP A 750 49.61 34.59 -11.60
N ASN A 751 49.61 34.19 -10.31
CA ASN A 751 48.83 34.83 -9.27
C ASN A 751 49.66 35.93 -8.58
N ASP A 752 49.23 37.17 -8.68
CA ASP A 752 49.90 38.37 -8.14
C ASP A 752 50.14 38.31 -6.61
N PHE A 753 49.45 37.45 -5.91
CA PHE A 753 49.57 37.25 -4.46
C PHE A 753 50.43 36.05 -4.03
N TYR A 754 50.99 35.35 -5.01
CA TYR A 754 51.77 34.14 -4.78
C TYR A 754 53.23 34.44 -4.51
N MET A 755 53.80 33.74 -3.56
CA MET A 755 55.23 33.77 -3.22
C MET A 755 55.77 32.35 -2.94
N LYS A 756 56.99 32.07 -3.37
CA LYS A 756 57.63 30.79 -3.07
C LYS A 756 58.95 31.01 -2.33
N THR A 757 59.16 30.29 -1.22
CA THR A 757 60.39 30.33 -0.47
C THR A 757 60.81 28.89 -0.13
N GLY A 758 61.81 28.36 -0.86
CA GLY A 758 62.22 26.95 -0.73
C GLY A 758 61.07 26.00 -1.11
N ASP A 759 60.69 25.15 -0.19
CA ASP A 759 59.58 24.19 -0.37
C ASP A 759 58.23 24.70 0.13
N VAL A 760 58.13 25.97 0.47
CA VAL A 760 56.92 26.61 0.98
C VAL A 760 56.33 27.52 -0.08
N HIS A 761 55.08 27.29 -0.43
CA HIS A 761 54.29 28.13 -1.33
C HIS A 761 53.31 28.93 -0.51
N LYS A 762 53.20 30.22 -0.74
CA LYS A 762 52.38 31.12 0.04
C LYS A 762 51.53 32.01 -0.88
N VAL A 763 50.27 32.10 -0.61
CA VAL A 763 49.33 33.02 -1.30
C VAL A 763 48.77 33.97 -0.25
N VAL A 764 48.96 35.27 -0.42
CA VAL A 764 48.50 36.28 0.57
C VAL A 764 47.75 37.38 -0.14
N ASN A 765 46.45 37.37 -0.01
CA ASN A 765 45.58 38.44 -0.49
C ASN A 765 45.32 39.45 0.62
N LYS A 766 46.13 40.52 0.66
CA LYS A 766 46.01 41.58 1.67
C LYS A 766 44.71 42.35 1.62
N TYR A 767 44.01 42.39 0.49
CA TYR A 767 42.73 43.08 0.35
C TYR A 767 41.57 42.31 0.97
N ARG A 768 41.63 40.98 0.89
CA ARG A 768 40.63 40.08 1.50
C ARG A 768 41.05 39.52 2.85
N LYS A 769 42.26 39.84 3.34
CA LYS A 769 42.87 39.26 4.55
C LYS A 769 42.95 37.73 4.51
N GLU A 770 43.17 37.18 3.31
CA GLU A 770 43.24 35.74 3.08
C GLU A 770 44.72 35.32 3.02
N GLU A 771 45.08 34.25 3.71
CA GLU A 771 46.39 33.66 3.70
C GLU A 771 46.33 32.15 3.55
N THR A 772 47.06 31.60 2.60
CA THR A 772 47.22 30.15 2.42
C THR A 772 48.68 29.80 2.31
N THR A 773 49.13 28.88 3.11
CA THR A 773 50.51 28.36 3.07
C THR A 773 50.45 26.86 2.75
N ILE A 774 51.22 26.42 1.76
CA ILE A 774 51.29 25.05 1.29
C ILE A 774 52.72 24.55 1.43
N THR A 775 52.90 23.42 2.10
CA THR A 775 54.21 22.75 2.28
C THR A 775 54.10 21.29 1.85
N VAL A 776 54.93 20.88 0.90
CA VAL A 776 54.94 19.50 0.42
C VAL A 776 55.88 18.65 1.31
N LYS A 777 55.31 17.58 1.89
CA LYS A 777 56.01 16.56 2.65
C LYS A 777 56.06 15.25 1.86
N ASN A 778 56.84 14.28 2.27
CA ASN A 778 56.92 12.99 1.60
C ASN A 778 55.66 12.14 1.76
N SER A 779 54.96 12.32 2.88
CA SER A 779 53.71 11.55 3.18
C SER A 779 52.43 12.31 2.88
N HIS A 780 52.45 13.66 2.91
CA HIS A 780 51.25 14.50 2.77
C HIS A 780 51.60 15.92 2.30
N ILE A 781 50.62 16.65 1.84
CA ILE A 781 50.71 18.10 1.66
C ILE A 781 50.09 18.76 2.90
N LEU A 782 50.85 19.60 3.58
CA LEU A 782 50.37 20.40 4.70
C LEU A 782 49.88 21.74 4.16
N LEU A 783 48.62 22.04 4.37
CA LEU A 783 47.96 23.27 3.96
C LEU A 783 47.47 24.02 5.20
N LYS A 784 47.93 25.24 5.38
CA LYS A 784 47.44 26.15 6.44
C LYS A 784 46.73 27.31 5.75
N THR A 785 45.49 27.54 6.12
CA THR A 785 44.64 28.54 5.45
C THR A 785 43.60 29.11 6.37
N ASN A 786 43.22 30.38 6.15
CA ASN A 786 42.05 31.01 6.73
C ASN A 786 40.90 31.20 5.71
N ILE A 787 41.05 30.58 4.54
CA ILE A 787 40.02 30.58 3.47
C ILE A 787 39.02 29.45 3.68
N ILE A 788 37.75 29.67 3.29
CA ILE A 788 36.69 28.68 3.37
C ILE A 788 36.98 27.48 2.45
N ASN A 789 36.62 26.29 2.86
CA ASN A 789 36.95 24.99 2.21
C ASN A 789 36.78 24.90 0.68
N ARG A 790 35.91 25.68 0.08
CA ARG A 790 35.62 25.70 -1.38
C ARG A 790 36.79 26.18 -2.23
N ASP A 791 37.71 26.96 -1.67
CA ASP A 791 38.79 27.60 -2.43
C ASP A 791 40.15 26.87 -2.33
N ILE A 792 40.23 25.82 -1.52
CA ILE A 792 41.47 25.04 -1.32
C ILE A 792 41.94 24.41 -2.63
N LYS A 793 41.02 23.94 -3.48
CA LYS A 793 41.37 23.34 -4.79
C LYS A 793 42.07 24.29 -5.75
N LYS A 794 41.84 25.57 -5.63
CA LYS A 794 42.47 26.57 -6.54
C LYS A 794 43.97 26.59 -6.45
N PHE A 795 44.51 26.09 -5.35
CA PHE A 795 45.96 26.15 -5.08
C PHE A 795 46.67 24.80 -5.17
N LEU A 796 45.95 23.71 -5.41
CA LEU A 796 46.46 22.35 -5.34
C LEU A 796 46.24 21.59 -6.67
N PRO A 797 47.31 21.04 -7.27
CA PRO A 797 47.22 20.23 -8.48
C PRO A 797 46.88 18.76 -8.17
N VAL A 798 46.11 18.48 -7.16
CA VAL A 798 45.87 17.11 -6.66
C VAL A 798 44.39 16.78 -6.84
N THR A 799 44.10 15.81 -7.68
CA THR A 799 42.85 15.08 -7.75
C THR A 799 43.03 13.73 -7.07
N GLU A 800 42.00 13.16 -6.54
CA GLU A 800 42.03 11.85 -5.82
C GLU A 800 42.86 11.90 -4.50
N ALA A 801 42.57 12.85 -3.64
CA ALA A 801 43.20 12.99 -2.35
C ALA A 801 42.20 13.22 -1.23
N PHE A 802 42.55 12.80 -0.03
CA PHE A 802 41.73 12.94 1.17
C PHE A 802 42.32 14.00 2.10
N ALA A 803 41.52 14.98 2.48
CA ALA A 803 41.90 16.07 3.36
C ALA A 803 41.37 15.83 4.78
N CYS A 804 42.25 16.00 5.78
CA CYS A 804 41.93 15.89 7.20
C CYS A 804 42.35 17.13 7.96
N ASP A 805 41.43 17.71 8.74
CA ASP A 805 41.70 18.66 9.79
C ASP A 805 41.56 17.96 11.16
N PHE A 806 42.63 17.39 11.69
CA PHE A 806 42.59 16.62 12.92
C PHE A 806 42.22 17.46 14.15
N GLN A 807 42.44 18.75 14.12
CA GLN A 807 42.12 19.67 15.21
C GLN A 807 40.63 19.95 15.30
N ASN A 808 39.99 20.15 14.16
CA ASN A 808 38.57 20.45 14.07
C ASN A 808 37.71 19.22 13.76
N LYS A 809 38.29 18.03 13.61
CA LYS A 809 37.63 16.76 13.22
C LYS A 809 36.84 16.86 11.92
N ASP A 810 37.41 17.57 10.94
CA ASP A 810 36.82 17.79 9.62
C ASP A 810 37.59 17.01 8.55
N TYR A 811 36.89 16.42 7.58
CA TYR A 811 37.50 15.58 6.55
C TYR A 811 36.62 15.51 5.29
N PHE A 812 37.23 15.42 4.13
CA PHE A 812 36.53 15.30 2.84
C PHE A 812 37.46 14.78 1.74
N TRP A 813 36.86 14.17 0.71
CA TRP A 813 37.55 13.89 -0.54
C TRP A 813 37.69 15.17 -1.39
N LEU A 814 38.87 15.42 -1.95
CA LEU A 814 39.07 16.61 -2.78
C LEU A 814 38.24 16.61 -4.09
N GLU A 815 37.73 15.45 -4.52
CA GLU A 815 36.81 15.31 -5.63
C GLU A 815 35.37 15.80 -5.31
N GLU A 816 34.92 15.66 -4.07
CA GLU A 816 33.56 16.00 -3.64
C GLU A 816 33.26 17.50 -3.62
N LEU A 817 34.31 18.32 -3.52
CA LEU A 817 34.15 19.80 -3.55
C LEU A 817 33.68 20.38 -4.89
N ILE A 818 33.49 19.57 -5.94
CA ILE A 818 32.96 20.00 -7.22
C ILE A 818 31.43 20.11 -7.20
N TYR A 819 30.74 19.51 -6.21
CA TYR A 819 29.28 19.38 -6.16
C TYR A 819 28.60 20.04 -4.93
N LEU A 820 29.34 20.74 -4.08
CA LEU A 820 28.75 21.48 -2.96
C LEU A 820 28.61 22.97 -3.24
#